data_f373173ccdaec5915b89577187d67c48
#
_entry.id   f373173ccdaec5915b89577187d67c48
#
_cell.length_a   1.000
_cell.length_b   1.000
_cell.length_c   1.000
_cell.angle_alpha   90.00
_cell.angle_beta   90.00
_cell.angle_gamma   90.00
#
_symmetry.space_group_name_H-M   'P 1'
#
loop_
_entity.id
_entity.type
_entity.pdbx_description
1 polymer ?
#
loop_
_entity_poly.entity_id
_entity_poly.type
_entity_poly.pdbx_seq_one_letter_code
_entity_poly.pdbx_strand_id
1 'polypeptide(L)'
;MVDKPDEMMSIVVLAEKPSVAEDIAKVLGISKKEGTHWQGDGIVVTWAVGHMLELKYMDDYDPDFKNWRKTADRLPYIPDEFEFKPKSGSTKKQLTAIKKLMKDKSVTEIVNACDAAREGELIFQTIYSHAKINTDVTRMWLQSMTNSAIQKAWDERKSSNEFKPLSDAAYSRSQADWLIGMNGSRVAEIFLPKKRSEKQAISIGRVQTATLGIIVDHELEILQHIPTPYWELNATFTSKTSMWSGRWEGGKSDDDVKAHWVLTQKDKDRIQTLLDSGKDAEVSEKLSTGKERPPLNYDLTSLQRQANSMFSWPAKRTLNVAQALYERHKLTTYPRTDSRYLPSDMTDAINETIGNIGNQSDYSGYSQQLKEGGLENVQRNFNDAKVSDHFAIIPTGKTPSGSLSNDEKRLYDLIVRNFLASWYPQSTIEKQKRTANLGGEIFVREAQQYQTLGWREVVPKNLNFPEGWGTLETNPISSTIEEHTWKEDKSKPPSRLKEARLLTLMERAGKEIEDEELAEAMSDKGLGTPATRADTIEKLLSRGYISRQQSGAINAAPHGIRIIEILRRIPVEWITSAELTGEMESALIAVQQGKLAASEYMQQIIDQTNDLVTKIRDHERSDLFTGDQSIGQCPLCQSKITETALSYTCEKNEGKDKGCTFVFWKDTSGRWFDRTTASRLLQEKKIEDLHGFFNRNGESYTTTITIDDSGKVTSALSSGTRAKTTDEAVCPCPKCDGGIIRETDTHYACDDEECKFRGVGKEICKREISPAEAKAILVDGKSGLIDNFISRRGRPFPAFLVLDGNKVGFEFPPREPAADARRFEVQPGVVAICPKFKTEIYETETHYRPKTSASGCKIDIPREIGKRELTREEAKTLIEKGEVGPFDDLIAKKTGNPYTAILYMKKNQRIGYRFAKR
;
A
#
# COMPACT_ATOMS: atom_id res chain seq x y z
N MET A 1 -11.66 -16.19 -64.53
CA MET A 1 -11.33 -15.65 -63.19
C MET A 1 -12.61 -15.07 -62.65
N VAL A 2 -13.24 -15.77 -61.73
CA VAL A 2 -14.45 -15.24 -61.07
C VAL A 2 -13.96 -14.34 -59.95
N ASP A 3 -14.16 -13.04 -60.09
CA ASP A 3 -13.95 -12.06 -59.02
C ASP A 3 -14.76 -12.51 -57.79
N LYS A 4 -14.09 -12.89 -56.71
CA LYS A 4 -14.73 -12.97 -55.40
C LYS A 4 -15.20 -11.57 -55.05
N PRO A 5 -16.50 -11.37 -54.71
CA PRO A 5 -16.92 -10.09 -54.22
C PRO A 5 -16.08 -9.79 -52.94
N ASP A 6 -15.42 -8.62 -52.90
CA ASP A 6 -14.87 -8.07 -51.68
C ASP A 6 -15.97 -8.15 -50.62
N GLU A 7 -15.80 -8.93 -49.57
CA GLU A 7 -16.70 -8.93 -48.42
C GLU A 7 -16.69 -7.51 -47.84
N MET A 8 -17.71 -6.72 -48.19
CA MET A 8 -17.88 -5.37 -47.70
C MET A 8 -18.04 -5.40 -46.20
N MET A 9 -17.09 -4.83 -45.43
CA MET A 9 -17.23 -4.62 -44.02
C MET A 9 -18.46 -3.75 -43.77
N SER A 10 -19.42 -4.19 -42.98
CA SER A 10 -20.58 -3.38 -42.65
C SER A 10 -20.60 -2.96 -41.16
N ILE A 11 -20.00 -3.75 -40.28
CA ILE A 11 -20.02 -3.54 -38.83
C ILE A 11 -18.62 -3.60 -38.25
N VAL A 12 -18.24 -2.61 -37.43
CA VAL A 12 -17.00 -2.62 -36.66
C VAL A 12 -17.32 -2.65 -35.17
N VAL A 13 -16.91 -3.71 -34.49
CA VAL A 13 -17.05 -3.90 -33.04
C VAL A 13 -15.76 -3.50 -32.35
N LEU A 14 -15.81 -2.58 -31.38
CA LEU A 14 -14.68 -2.20 -30.54
C LEU A 14 -14.85 -2.73 -29.13
N ALA A 15 -14.06 -3.72 -28.75
CA ALA A 15 -13.95 -4.23 -27.39
C ALA A 15 -12.86 -3.50 -26.60
N GLU A 16 -12.91 -3.55 -25.26
CA GLU A 16 -11.88 -2.90 -24.43
C GLU A 16 -10.56 -3.64 -24.42
N LYS A 17 -10.58 -4.97 -24.58
CA LYS A 17 -9.42 -5.85 -24.41
C LYS A 17 -9.36 -6.92 -25.51
N PRO A 18 -8.14 -7.43 -25.84
CA PRO A 18 -8.01 -8.48 -26.84
C PRO A 18 -8.79 -9.76 -26.53
N SER A 19 -8.88 -10.14 -25.23
CA SER A 19 -9.61 -11.35 -24.81
C SER A 19 -11.10 -11.22 -25.00
N VAL A 20 -11.67 -10.04 -24.71
CA VAL A 20 -13.11 -9.76 -24.93
C VAL A 20 -13.43 -9.78 -26.42
N ALA A 21 -12.56 -9.19 -27.27
CA ALA A 21 -12.72 -9.24 -28.71
C ALA A 21 -12.67 -10.69 -29.25
N GLU A 22 -11.82 -11.54 -28.68
CA GLU A 22 -11.74 -12.96 -29.06
C GLU A 22 -13.00 -13.72 -28.68
N ASP A 23 -13.53 -13.49 -27.48
CA ASP A 23 -14.75 -14.14 -27.00
C ASP A 23 -15.96 -13.69 -27.85
N ILE A 24 -16.08 -12.40 -28.15
CA ILE A 24 -17.13 -11.87 -29.05
C ILE A 24 -16.99 -12.48 -30.45
N ALA A 25 -15.79 -12.47 -31.03
CA ALA A 25 -15.55 -13.03 -32.36
C ALA A 25 -15.95 -14.52 -32.43
N LYS A 26 -15.60 -15.29 -31.39
CA LYS A 26 -15.94 -16.72 -31.29
C LYS A 26 -17.47 -16.95 -31.24
N VAL A 27 -18.20 -16.16 -30.48
CA VAL A 27 -19.66 -16.28 -30.36
C VAL A 27 -20.33 -15.90 -31.68
N LEU A 28 -19.83 -14.89 -32.38
CA LEU A 28 -20.32 -14.46 -33.69
C LEU A 28 -19.83 -15.32 -34.86
N GLY A 29 -19.12 -16.43 -34.58
CA GLY A 29 -18.63 -17.35 -35.64
C GLY A 29 -17.44 -16.81 -36.46
N ILE A 30 -16.80 -15.73 -36.02
CA ILE A 30 -15.71 -15.08 -36.74
C ILE A 30 -14.37 -15.72 -36.36
N SER A 31 -13.73 -16.39 -37.34
CA SER A 31 -12.52 -17.20 -37.07
C SER A 31 -11.20 -16.59 -37.58
N LYS A 32 -11.25 -15.66 -38.56
CA LYS A 32 -10.06 -15.12 -39.23
C LYS A 32 -9.44 -13.99 -38.37
N LYS A 33 -8.25 -14.20 -37.85
CA LYS A 33 -7.49 -13.21 -37.03
C LYS A 33 -6.45 -12.50 -37.90
N GLU A 34 -6.50 -11.17 -37.90
CA GLU A 34 -5.61 -10.30 -38.68
C GLU A 34 -4.84 -9.39 -37.65
N GLY A 35 -3.84 -9.89 -36.98
CA GLY A 35 -2.94 -9.13 -36.11
C GLY A 35 -3.56 -8.08 -35.15
N THR A 36 -4.45 -7.20 -35.63
CA THR A 36 -5.10 -6.11 -34.89
C THR A 36 -6.62 -6.26 -34.74
N HIS A 37 -7.23 -7.27 -35.41
CA HIS A 37 -8.68 -7.50 -35.40
C HIS A 37 -9.02 -8.93 -35.82
N TRP A 38 -10.28 -9.32 -35.64
CA TRP A 38 -10.90 -10.50 -36.20
C TRP A 38 -11.86 -10.08 -37.32
N GLN A 39 -11.98 -10.84 -38.38
CA GLN A 39 -12.84 -10.47 -39.51
C GLN A 39 -13.57 -11.69 -40.11
N GLY A 40 -14.84 -11.54 -40.45
CA GLY A 40 -15.68 -12.52 -41.14
C GLY A 40 -17.12 -12.04 -41.27
N ASP A 41 -17.84 -12.53 -42.25
CA ASP A 41 -19.27 -12.29 -42.48
C ASP A 41 -19.70 -10.79 -42.42
N GLY A 42 -18.88 -9.90 -42.95
CA GLY A 42 -19.14 -8.46 -42.91
C GLY A 42 -18.89 -7.78 -41.55
N ILE A 43 -18.41 -8.50 -40.53
CA ILE A 43 -18.14 -8.00 -39.21
C ILE A 43 -16.65 -7.98 -38.94
N VAL A 44 -16.16 -6.89 -38.34
CA VAL A 44 -14.78 -6.74 -37.85
C VAL A 44 -14.83 -6.51 -36.35
N VAL A 45 -14.15 -7.36 -35.57
CA VAL A 45 -14.03 -7.21 -34.11
C VAL A 45 -12.60 -6.79 -33.77
N THR A 46 -12.42 -5.57 -33.32
CA THR A 46 -11.13 -5.02 -32.87
C THR A 46 -11.15 -4.70 -31.39
N TRP A 47 -10.02 -4.26 -30.82
CA TRP A 47 -9.90 -4.02 -29.39
C TRP A 47 -9.05 -2.81 -29.06
N ALA A 48 -9.38 -2.14 -27.98
CA ALA A 48 -8.51 -1.19 -27.32
C ALA A 48 -7.48 -1.89 -26.40
N VAL A 49 -6.52 -1.15 -25.91
CA VAL A 49 -5.52 -1.61 -24.92
C VAL A 49 -5.59 -0.66 -23.72
N GLY A 50 -6.76 -0.63 -23.08
CA GLY A 50 -7.10 0.38 -22.07
C GLY A 50 -7.20 1.79 -22.67
N HIS A 51 -7.01 2.82 -21.86
CA HIS A 51 -7.01 4.21 -22.35
C HIS A 51 -5.85 4.48 -23.30
N MET A 52 -6.15 4.68 -24.56
CA MET A 52 -5.18 4.95 -25.63
C MET A 52 -4.96 6.44 -25.88
N LEU A 53 -5.89 7.27 -25.37
CA LEU A 53 -5.80 8.73 -25.36
C LEU A 53 -5.76 9.24 -23.93
N GLU A 54 -5.25 10.44 -23.74
CA GLU A 54 -5.20 11.19 -22.49
C GLU A 54 -5.54 12.65 -22.75
N LEU A 55 -6.08 13.36 -21.75
CA LEU A 55 -6.29 14.80 -21.85
C LEU A 55 -4.95 15.51 -22.09
N LYS A 56 -4.96 16.53 -22.92
CA LYS A 56 -3.80 17.41 -23.11
C LYS A 56 -3.39 18.03 -21.76
N TYR A 57 -2.08 18.17 -21.53
CA TYR A 57 -1.56 18.95 -20.41
C TYR A 57 -1.66 20.45 -20.71
N MET A 58 -1.52 21.31 -19.71
CA MET A 58 -1.55 22.76 -19.90
C MET A 58 -0.51 23.23 -20.93
N ASP A 59 0.68 22.63 -20.94
CA ASP A 59 1.75 22.95 -21.87
C ASP A 59 1.54 22.38 -23.30
N ASP A 60 0.56 21.52 -23.53
CA ASP A 60 0.11 21.14 -24.87
C ASP A 60 -0.85 22.18 -25.46
N TYR A 61 -1.55 22.97 -24.64
CA TYR A 61 -2.38 24.10 -25.07
C TYR A 61 -1.54 25.36 -25.25
N ASP A 62 -0.65 25.65 -24.28
CA ASP A 62 0.25 26.77 -24.30
C ASP A 62 1.63 26.38 -23.72
N PRO A 63 2.71 26.41 -24.56
CA PRO A 63 4.05 26.02 -24.16
C PRO A 63 4.64 26.78 -22.96
N ASP A 64 4.16 28.02 -22.68
CA ASP A 64 4.61 28.81 -21.53
C ASP A 64 4.34 28.09 -20.19
N PHE A 65 3.29 27.28 -20.13
CA PHE A 65 2.95 26.47 -18.93
C PHE A 65 3.99 25.40 -18.58
N LYS A 66 5.05 25.21 -19.35
CA LYS A 66 6.23 24.42 -18.91
C LYS A 66 6.94 25.06 -17.73
N ASN A 67 6.91 26.39 -17.64
CA ASN A 67 7.45 27.12 -16.50
C ASN A 67 6.32 27.52 -15.54
N TRP A 68 6.09 26.73 -14.53
CA TRP A 68 5.00 26.93 -13.57
C TRP A 68 5.03 28.30 -12.88
N ARG A 69 6.22 28.80 -12.51
CA ARG A 69 6.35 30.11 -11.82
C ARG A 69 6.08 31.29 -12.72
N LYS A 70 6.45 31.17 -14.01
CA LYS A 70 6.21 32.23 -14.98
C LYS A 70 4.73 32.42 -15.32
N THR A 71 3.94 31.38 -15.18
CA THR A 71 2.50 31.36 -15.50
C THR A 71 1.61 31.31 -14.25
N ALA A 72 2.15 31.67 -13.08
CA ALA A 72 1.43 31.64 -11.81
C ALA A 72 0.20 32.57 -11.77
N ASP A 73 0.32 33.73 -12.40
CA ASP A 73 -0.73 34.73 -12.54
C ASP A 73 -1.86 34.33 -13.49
N ARG A 74 -1.61 33.32 -14.32
CA ARG A 74 -2.57 32.78 -15.31
C ARG A 74 -3.36 31.56 -14.78
N LEU A 75 -3.18 31.20 -13.53
CA LEU A 75 -3.94 30.16 -12.86
C LEU A 75 -5.23 30.76 -12.23
N PRO A 76 -6.36 30.04 -12.21
CA PRO A 76 -6.52 28.72 -12.79
C PRO A 76 -6.61 28.76 -14.32
N TYR A 77 -6.03 27.74 -14.95
CA TYR A 77 -6.21 27.52 -16.38
C TYR A 77 -7.38 26.58 -16.62
N ILE A 78 -8.39 27.06 -17.33
CA ILE A 78 -9.58 26.31 -17.69
C ILE A 78 -9.64 26.32 -19.22
N PRO A 79 -9.48 25.15 -19.90
CA PRO A 79 -9.59 25.10 -21.35
C PRO A 79 -11.00 25.45 -21.82
N ASP A 80 -11.10 26.20 -22.91
CA ASP A 80 -12.41 26.44 -23.57
C ASP A 80 -13.02 25.13 -24.05
N GLU A 81 -12.19 24.20 -24.54
CA GLU A 81 -12.53 22.84 -24.91
C GLU A 81 -11.45 21.86 -24.45
N PHE A 82 -11.88 20.76 -23.82
CA PHE A 82 -10.96 19.68 -23.41
C PHE A 82 -10.61 18.80 -24.61
N GLU A 83 -9.33 18.78 -24.96
CA GLU A 83 -8.80 17.99 -26.05
C GLU A 83 -8.03 16.77 -25.56
N PHE A 84 -8.13 15.69 -26.34
CA PHE A 84 -7.38 14.46 -26.10
C PHE A 84 -6.22 14.31 -27.07
N LYS A 85 -5.10 13.76 -26.59
CA LYS A 85 -3.93 13.39 -27.39
C LYS A 85 -3.62 11.90 -27.27
N PRO A 86 -3.06 11.24 -28.31
CA PRO A 86 -2.61 9.86 -28.21
C PRO A 86 -1.51 9.72 -27.15
N LYS A 87 -1.61 8.70 -26.30
CA LYS A 87 -0.52 8.31 -25.40
C LYS A 87 0.71 7.88 -26.19
N SER A 88 1.88 8.21 -25.69
CA SER A 88 3.16 7.77 -26.26
C SER A 88 3.38 6.26 -25.98
N GLY A 89 3.97 5.52 -26.95
CA GLY A 89 4.38 4.14 -26.76
C GLY A 89 3.69 3.11 -27.64
N SER A 90 3.55 1.87 -27.14
CA SER A 90 3.11 0.69 -27.90
C SER A 90 1.66 0.73 -28.40
N THR A 91 0.81 1.55 -27.81
CA THR A 91 -0.62 1.66 -28.15
C THR A 91 -0.90 2.37 -29.49
N LYS A 92 0.07 3.15 -29.99
CA LYS A 92 -0.09 3.97 -31.21
C LYS A 92 -0.44 3.14 -32.44
N LYS A 93 0.18 1.95 -32.59
CA LYS A 93 -0.09 1.05 -33.72
C LYS A 93 -1.53 0.57 -33.73
N GLN A 94 -2.03 0.13 -32.58
CA GLN A 94 -3.40 -0.37 -32.43
C GLN A 94 -4.43 0.76 -32.63
N LEU A 95 -4.20 1.97 -32.07
CA LEU A 95 -5.06 3.13 -32.28
C LEU A 95 -5.15 3.50 -33.78
N THR A 96 -4.03 3.44 -34.50
CA THR A 96 -4.01 3.71 -35.95
C THR A 96 -4.82 2.68 -36.72
N ALA A 97 -4.72 1.39 -36.35
CA ALA A 97 -5.51 0.32 -36.95
C ALA A 97 -7.01 0.48 -36.68
N ILE A 98 -7.42 0.75 -35.45
CA ILE A 98 -8.83 1.00 -35.08
C ILE A 98 -9.39 2.17 -35.94
N LYS A 99 -8.67 3.28 -35.99
CA LYS A 99 -9.09 4.46 -36.78
C LYS A 99 -9.23 4.15 -38.28
N LYS A 100 -8.33 3.31 -38.82
CA LYS A 100 -8.41 2.88 -40.21
C LYS A 100 -9.66 2.03 -40.47
N LEU A 101 -9.95 1.09 -39.60
CA LEU A 101 -11.14 0.23 -39.66
C LEU A 101 -12.44 1.06 -39.57
N MET A 102 -12.53 1.94 -38.57
CA MET A 102 -13.73 2.79 -38.36
C MET A 102 -13.98 3.80 -39.50
N LYS A 103 -12.94 4.21 -40.23
CA LYS A 103 -13.01 5.16 -41.37
C LYS A 103 -13.28 4.52 -42.73
N ASP A 104 -13.35 3.21 -42.75
CA ASP A 104 -13.63 2.52 -44.02
C ASP A 104 -15.05 2.91 -44.50
N LYS A 105 -15.14 3.20 -45.79
CA LYS A 105 -16.40 3.68 -46.38
C LYS A 105 -17.51 2.64 -46.42
N SER A 106 -17.16 1.37 -46.28
CA SER A 106 -18.13 0.26 -46.21
C SER A 106 -18.74 0.07 -44.84
N VAL A 107 -18.23 0.78 -43.80
CA VAL A 107 -18.75 0.66 -42.41
C VAL A 107 -20.03 1.46 -42.26
N THR A 108 -21.12 0.78 -41.97
CA THR A 108 -22.45 1.35 -41.75
C THR A 108 -22.82 1.44 -40.27
N GLU A 109 -22.19 0.64 -39.40
CA GLU A 109 -22.45 0.60 -37.95
C GLU A 109 -21.13 0.40 -37.17
N ILE A 110 -21.00 1.10 -36.05
CA ILE A 110 -19.94 0.87 -35.06
C ILE A 110 -20.56 0.40 -33.75
N VAL A 111 -20.09 -0.72 -33.23
CA VAL A 111 -20.57 -1.30 -31.99
C VAL A 111 -19.59 -1.03 -30.86
N ASN A 112 -20.04 -0.31 -29.84
CA ASN A 112 -19.31 -0.15 -28.60
C ASN A 112 -19.52 -1.40 -27.73
N ALA A 113 -18.50 -2.25 -27.64
CA ALA A 113 -18.45 -3.46 -26.81
C ALA A 113 -17.35 -3.35 -25.72
N CYS A 114 -17.01 -2.12 -25.30
CA CYS A 114 -16.16 -1.89 -24.13
C CYS A 114 -16.93 -2.23 -22.85
N ASP A 115 -16.21 -2.34 -21.73
CA ASP A 115 -16.80 -2.72 -20.43
C ASP A 115 -18.02 -1.85 -20.09
N ALA A 116 -19.02 -2.42 -19.43
CA ALA A 116 -20.33 -1.80 -19.16
C ALA A 116 -20.26 -0.75 -18.03
N ALA A 117 -19.29 0.18 -18.10
CA ALA A 117 -18.94 1.16 -17.10
C ALA A 117 -18.56 2.52 -17.67
N ARG A 118 -18.46 3.53 -16.81
CA ARG A 118 -17.92 4.87 -17.14
C ARG A 118 -16.54 4.78 -17.80
N GLU A 119 -15.66 3.89 -17.33
CA GLU A 119 -14.30 3.74 -17.87
C GLU A 119 -14.30 3.19 -19.29
N GLY A 120 -15.06 2.11 -19.53
CA GLY A 120 -15.22 1.54 -20.89
C GLY A 120 -15.90 2.51 -21.85
N GLU A 121 -16.89 3.27 -21.37
CA GLU A 121 -17.56 4.30 -22.16
C GLU A 121 -16.55 5.42 -22.54
N LEU A 122 -15.72 5.89 -21.60
CA LEU A 122 -14.69 6.91 -21.89
C LEU A 122 -13.65 6.41 -22.90
N ILE A 123 -13.21 5.14 -22.79
CA ILE A 123 -12.28 4.53 -23.74
C ILE A 123 -12.88 4.56 -25.16
N PHE A 124 -14.13 4.11 -25.31
CA PHE A 124 -14.79 4.11 -26.60
C PHE A 124 -14.96 5.52 -27.16
N GLN A 125 -15.57 6.41 -26.39
CA GLN A 125 -15.94 7.76 -26.83
C GLN A 125 -14.73 8.59 -27.22
N THR A 126 -13.61 8.48 -26.49
CA THR A 126 -12.36 9.19 -26.82
C THR A 126 -11.75 8.67 -28.12
N ILE A 127 -11.80 7.37 -28.41
CA ILE A 127 -11.33 6.78 -29.66
C ILE A 127 -12.24 7.20 -30.82
N TYR A 128 -13.56 7.11 -30.67
CA TYR A 128 -14.55 7.49 -31.66
C TYR A 128 -14.44 8.97 -32.06
N SER A 129 -14.44 9.87 -31.07
CA SER A 129 -14.25 11.32 -31.29
C SER A 129 -12.92 11.64 -31.96
N HIS A 130 -11.84 10.97 -31.54
CA HIS A 130 -10.53 11.13 -32.16
C HIS A 130 -10.47 10.60 -33.60
N ALA A 131 -11.31 9.62 -33.94
CA ALA A 131 -11.44 9.15 -35.32
C ALA A 131 -12.09 10.18 -36.24
N LYS A 132 -12.90 11.11 -35.71
CA LYS A 132 -13.64 12.15 -36.48
C LYS A 132 -14.51 11.53 -37.56
N ILE A 133 -15.47 10.72 -37.17
CA ILE A 133 -16.45 10.01 -38.00
C ILE A 133 -17.85 10.25 -37.45
N ASN A 134 -18.87 10.03 -38.29
CA ASN A 134 -20.28 10.24 -37.95
C ASN A 134 -21.12 8.97 -38.24
N THR A 135 -20.48 7.79 -38.20
CA THR A 135 -21.17 6.51 -38.37
C THR A 135 -22.04 6.22 -37.14
N ASP A 136 -23.22 5.65 -37.34
CA ASP A 136 -24.12 5.28 -36.26
C ASP A 136 -23.43 4.33 -35.26
N VAL A 137 -23.70 4.54 -33.96
CA VAL A 137 -23.11 3.76 -32.89
C VAL A 137 -24.21 3.06 -32.11
N THR A 138 -24.05 1.75 -31.96
CA THR A 138 -24.83 0.93 -31.02
C THR A 138 -23.95 0.44 -29.85
N ARG A 139 -24.56 0.05 -28.75
CA ARG A 139 -23.91 -0.37 -27.51
C ARG A 139 -24.29 -1.81 -27.15
N MET A 140 -23.33 -2.69 -27.07
CA MET A 140 -23.45 -3.99 -26.40
C MET A 140 -23.23 -3.79 -24.89
N TRP A 141 -24.22 -4.14 -24.07
CA TRP A 141 -24.11 -4.05 -22.62
C TRP A 141 -23.71 -5.41 -22.04
N LEU A 142 -22.40 -5.59 -21.80
CA LEU A 142 -21.80 -6.86 -21.40
C LEU A 142 -21.49 -6.88 -19.91
N GLN A 143 -22.35 -7.48 -19.11
CA GLN A 143 -22.13 -7.72 -17.68
C GLN A 143 -21.61 -9.14 -17.41
N SER A 144 -21.79 -10.06 -18.35
CA SER A 144 -21.31 -11.44 -18.30
C SER A 144 -20.62 -11.83 -19.60
N MET A 145 -19.60 -12.70 -19.53
CA MET A 145 -18.85 -13.18 -20.67
C MET A 145 -19.21 -14.63 -21.07
N THR A 146 -20.38 -15.11 -20.63
CA THR A 146 -20.92 -16.38 -21.13
C THR A 146 -21.35 -16.23 -22.59
N ASN A 147 -21.29 -17.32 -23.36
CA ASN A 147 -21.69 -17.29 -24.79
C ASN A 147 -23.13 -16.79 -24.97
N SER A 148 -24.05 -17.20 -24.08
CA SER A 148 -25.44 -16.76 -24.08
C SER A 148 -25.58 -15.27 -23.79
N ALA A 149 -24.84 -14.73 -22.81
CA ALA A 149 -24.87 -13.30 -22.48
C ALA A 149 -24.28 -12.44 -23.61
N ILE A 150 -23.19 -12.89 -24.26
CA ILE A 150 -22.61 -12.19 -25.43
C ILE A 150 -23.61 -12.19 -26.59
N GLN A 151 -24.22 -13.34 -26.90
CA GLN A 151 -25.24 -13.42 -27.96
C GLN A 151 -26.42 -12.52 -27.67
N LYS A 152 -26.99 -12.57 -26.48
CA LYS A 152 -28.09 -11.70 -26.06
C LYS A 152 -27.73 -10.21 -26.18
N ALA A 153 -26.53 -9.81 -25.70
CA ALA A 153 -26.09 -8.42 -25.80
C ALA A 153 -25.85 -7.97 -27.25
N TRP A 154 -25.49 -8.91 -28.15
CA TRP A 154 -25.41 -8.64 -29.58
C TRP A 154 -26.77 -8.42 -30.21
N ASP A 155 -27.77 -9.24 -29.89
CA ASP A 155 -29.09 -9.19 -30.43
C ASP A 155 -29.92 -8.00 -29.90
N GLU A 156 -29.69 -7.63 -28.62
CA GLU A 156 -30.39 -6.55 -27.92
C GLU A 156 -29.59 -5.23 -27.91
N ARG A 157 -28.67 -5.00 -28.87
CA ARG A 157 -27.90 -3.75 -28.94
C ARG A 157 -28.83 -2.53 -28.94
N LYS A 158 -28.43 -1.51 -28.18
CA LYS A 158 -29.20 -0.26 -28.05
C LYS A 158 -28.44 0.90 -28.70
N SER A 159 -29.17 1.94 -29.04
CA SER A 159 -28.53 3.18 -29.54
C SER A 159 -27.59 3.75 -28.51
N SER A 160 -26.39 4.20 -28.93
CA SER A 160 -25.43 4.87 -28.04
C SER A 160 -26.00 6.11 -27.37
N ASN A 161 -27.02 6.74 -27.93
CA ASN A 161 -27.70 7.91 -27.35
C ASN A 161 -28.41 7.60 -26.04
N GLU A 162 -28.84 6.36 -25.80
CA GLU A 162 -29.40 5.95 -24.50
C GLU A 162 -28.37 5.98 -23.37
N PHE A 163 -27.08 5.89 -23.69
CA PHE A 163 -25.97 5.90 -22.76
C PHE A 163 -25.28 7.28 -22.64
N LYS A 164 -25.92 8.33 -23.20
CA LYS A 164 -25.36 9.69 -23.13
C LYS A 164 -25.08 10.14 -21.68
N PRO A 165 -25.96 9.92 -20.68
CA PRO A 165 -25.63 10.31 -19.29
C PRO A 165 -24.41 9.58 -18.73
N LEU A 166 -24.17 8.33 -19.12
CA LEU A 166 -22.97 7.57 -18.75
C LEU A 166 -21.72 8.19 -19.37
N SER A 167 -21.77 8.54 -20.66
CA SER A 167 -20.68 9.23 -21.35
C SER A 167 -20.37 10.58 -20.70
N ASP A 168 -21.43 11.37 -20.42
CA ASP A 168 -21.33 12.69 -19.79
C ASP A 168 -20.66 12.57 -18.41
N ALA A 169 -21.03 11.59 -17.59
CA ALA A 169 -20.40 11.34 -16.29
C ALA A 169 -18.93 10.91 -16.42
N ALA A 170 -18.60 10.10 -17.44
CA ALA A 170 -17.23 9.64 -17.69
C ALA A 170 -16.29 10.79 -18.10
N TYR A 171 -16.76 11.68 -18.99
CA TYR A 171 -16.02 12.89 -19.37
C TYR A 171 -15.88 13.85 -18.19
N SER A 172 -16.99 14.13 -17.49
CA SER A 172 -17.02 15.03 -16.34
C SER A 172 -16.04 14.62 -15.26
N ARG A 173 -15.96 13.33 -14.94
CA ARG A 173 -14.95 12.81 -13.98
C ARG A 173 -13.52 13.09 -14.44
N SER A 174 -13.21 12.77 -15.68
CA SER A 174 -11.86 12.96 -16.23
C SER A 174 -11.45 14.44 -16.24
N GLN A 175 -12.37 15.33 -16.61
CA GLN A 175 -12.17 16.78 -16.65
C GLN A 175 -12.06 17.36 -15.24
N ALA A 176 -12.88 16.93 -14.29
CA ALA A 176 -12.82 17.35 -12.88
C ALA A 176 -11.48 16.98 -12.24
N ASP A 177 -11.02 15.75 -12.41
CA ASP A 177 -9.72 15.31 -11.91
C ASP A 177 -8.56 16.08 -12.54
N TRP A 178 -8.68 16.48 -13.82
CA TRP A 178 -7.71 17.32 -14.50
C TRP A 178 -7.72 18.75 -13.96
N LEU A 179 -8.88 19.40 -13.84
CA LEU A 179 -9.01 20.80 -13.38
C LEU A 179 -8.44 20.95 -11.96
N ILE A 180 -8.89 20.15 -11.03
CA ILE A 180 -8.45 20.20 -9.63
C ILE A 180 -6.99 19.76 -9.52
N GLY A 181 -6.61 18.66 -10.17
CA GLY A 181 -5.27 18.11 -10.08
C GLY A 181 -4.19 19.00 -10.69
N MET A 182 -4.42 19.51 -11.89
CA MET A 182 -3.43 20.33 -12.61
C MET A 182 -3.29 21.71 -12.00
N ASN A 183 -4.40 22.40 -11.74
CA ASN A 183 -4.38 23.73 -11.15
C ASN A 183 -3.95 23.70 -9.68
N GLY A 184 -4.54 22.81 -8.88
CA GLY A 184 -4.24 22.67 -7.47
C GLY A 184 -2.78 22.29 -7.21
N SER A 185 -2.20 21.37 -7.98
CA SER A 185 -0.79 20.99 -7.81
C SER A 185 0.15 22.14 -8.15
N ARG A 186 -0.13 22.91 -9.20
CA ARG A 186 0.73 24.05 -9.62
C ARG A 186 0.68 25.18 -8.62
N VAL A 187 -0.51 25.60 -8.20
CA VAL A 187 -0.66 26.68 -7.21
C VAL A 187 -0.05 26.28 -5.87
N ALA A 188 -0.25 25.03 -5.44
CA ALA A 188 0.35 24.53 -4.20
C ALA A 188 1.88 24.50 -4.24
N GLU A 189 2.48 24.03 -5.34
CA GLU A 189 3.95 24.03 -5.51
C GLU A 189 4.57 25.43 -5.51
N ILE A 190 3.85 26.42 -6.04
CA ILE A 190 4.36 27.79 -6.14
C ILE A 190 4.23 28.55 -4.83
N PHE A 191 3.08 28.43 -4.16
CA PHE A 191 2.71 29.31 -3.05
C PHE A 191 2.81 28.68 -1.67
N LEU A 192 2.63 27.34 -1.53
CA LEU A 192 2.69 26.72 -0.20
C LEU A 192 4.13 26.60 0.33
N PRO A 193 4.34 26.77 1.65
CA PRO A 193 5.64 26.62 2.28
C PRO A 193 6.16 25.19 2.18
N LYS A 194 7.43 25.03 1.74
CA LYS A 194 8.12 23.72 1.73
C LYS A 194 9.58 23.83 2.15
N LYS A 195 10.16 22.74 2.60
CA LYS A 195 11.58 22.67 2.93
C LYS A 195 12.44 22.68 1.65
N ARG A 196 13.63 23.32 1.70
CA ARG A 196 14.59 23.31 0.57
C ARG A 196 15.07 21.92 0.17
N SER A 197 15.04 20.96 1.09
CA SER A 197 15.43 19.57 0.84
C SER A 197 14.37 18.76 0.08
N GLU A 198 13.13 19.22 0.01
CA GLU A 198 12.04 18.56 -0.69
C GLU A 198 12.11 18.84 -2.18
N LYS A 199 12.46 17.82 -2.95
CA LYS A 199 12.67 17.92 -4.41
C LYS A 199 11.44 17.62 -5.23
N GLN A 200 10.48 16.87 -4.67
CA GLN A 200 9.23 16.51 -5.36
C GLN A 200 8.26 17.69 -5.33
N ALA A 201 7.53 17.89 -6.42
CA ALA A 201 6.47 18.88 -6.47
C ALA A 201 5.30 18.48 -5.59
N ILE A 202 4.66 19.45 -4.95
CA ILE A 202 3.41 19.25 -4.21
C ILE A 202 2.34 18.82 -5.20
N SER A 203 1.61 17.76 -4.86
CA SER A 203 0.53 17.21 -5.68
C SER A 203 -0.77 17.27 -4.90
N ILE A 204 -1.74 17.95 -5.49
CA ILE A 204 -3.12 18.01 -5.03
C ILE A 204 -3.98 17.16 -5.96
N GLY A 205 -4.99 16.51 -5.42
CA GLY A 205 -5.96 15.76 -6.23
C GLY A 205 -7.12 15.35 -5.36
N ARG A 206 -8.31 15.36 -5.92
CA ARG A 206 -9.58 15.16 -5.24
C ARG A 206 -9.56 13.94 -4.30
N VAL A 207 -9.40 12.74 -4.83
CA VAL A 207 -9.35 11.50 -4.02
C VAL A 207 -8.04 11.37 -3.23
N GLN A 208 -6.91 11.77 -3.83
CA GLN A 208 -5.59 11.64 -3.21
C GLN A 208 -5.46 12.48 -1.93
N THR A 209 -5.90 13.73 -1.97
CA THR A 209 -5.74 14.66 -0.84
C THR A 209 -6.70 14.32 0.29
N ALA A 210 -7.94 13.94 -0.02
CA ALA A 210 -8.91 13.46 0.97
C ALA A 210 -8.44 12.15 1.65
N THR A 211 -7.88 11.20 0.88
CA THR A 211 -7.29 9.98 1.45
C THR A 211 -6.10 10.30 2.37
N LEU A 212 -5.27 11.27 2.00
CA LEU A 212 -4.20 11.74 2.87
C LEU A 212 -4.75 12.38 4.16
N GLY A 213 -5.87 13.11 4.06
CA GLY A 213 -6.58 13.69 5.21
C GLY A 213 -6.94 12.62 6.25
N ILE A 214 -7.57 11.52 5.83
CA ILE A 214 -7.91 10.38 6.72
C ILE A 214 -6.66 9.84 7.44
N ILE A 215 -5.55 9.65 6.73
CA ILE A 215 -4.33 9.09 7.31
C ILE A 215 -3.69 10.09 8.29
N VAL A 216 -3.73 11.38 7.96
CA VAL A 216 -3.18 12.45 8.82
C VAL A 216 -3.98 12.58 10.10
N ASP A 217 -5.31 12.54 10.05
CA ASP A 217 -6.16 12.64 11.23
C ASP A 217 -5.84 11.51 12.21
N HIS A 218 -5.80 10.30 11.70
CA HIS A 218 -5.45 9.12 12.52
C HIS A 218 -4.02 9.18 13.07
N GLU A 219 -3.04 9.66 12.30
CA GLU A 219 -1.67 9.84 12.79
C GLU A 219 -1.58 10.94 13.84
N LEU A 220 -2.32 12.05 13.71
CA LEU A 220 -2.35 13.12 14.70
C LEU A 220 -2.96 12.65 16.03
N GLU A 221 -4.02 11.84 15.98
CA GLU A 221 -4.58 11.18 17.16
C GLU A 221 -3.51 10.36 17.92
N ILE A 222 -2.71 9.58 17.17
CA ILE A 222 -1.60 8.80 17.74
C ILE A 222 -0.52 9.72 18.32
N LEU A 223 -0.13 10.78 17.61
CA LEU A 223 0.95 11.68 18.02
C LEU A 223 0.58 12.54 19.22
N GLN A 224 -0.70 12.87 19.40
CA GLN A 224 -1.23 13.68 20.49
C GLN A 224 -1.57 12.86 21.74
N HIS A 225 -1.58 11.52 21.62
CA HIS A 225 -1.94 10.66 22.73
C HIS A 225 -1.02 10.86 23.96
N ILE A 226 -1.64 11.10 25.09
CA ILE A 226 -0.98 11.20 26.39
C ILE A 226 -1.29 9.93 27.18
N PRO A 227 -0.28 9.12 27.53
CA PRO A 227 -0.50 7.89 28.28
C PRO A 227 -1.13 8.15 29.66
N THR A 228 -2.31 7.58 29.90
CA THR A 228 -3.01 7.64 31.18
C THR A 228 -2.68 6.38 31.98
N PRO A 229 -2.10 6.46 33.18
CA PRO A 229 -1.87 5.30 34.04
C PRO A 229 -3.18 4.74 34.58
N TYR A 230 -3.27 3.42 34.66
CA TYR A 230 -4.42 2.70 35.19
C TYR A 230 -4.01 1.35 35.78
N TRP A 231 -4.89 0.76 36.60
CA TRP A 231 -4.79 -0.64 37.02
C TRP A 231 -5.91 -1.46 36.39
N GLU A 232 -5.60 -2.69 35.94
CA GLU A 232 -6.57 -3.73 35.63
C GLU A 232 -6.63 -4.73 36.76
N LEU A 233 -7.84 -5.18 37.09
CA LEU A 233 -8.09 -6.20 38.10
C LEU A 233 -8.73 -7.43 37.47
N ASN A 234 -8.12 -8.60 37.68
CA ASN A 234 -8.71 -9.90 37.41
C ASN A 234 -8.87 -10.66 38.72
N ALA A 235 -9.96 -11.38 38.88
CA ALA A 235 -10.20 -12.29 40.01
C ALA A 235 -10.69 -13.65 39.50
N THR A 236 -10.26 -14.73 40.20
CA THR A 236 -10.66 -16.09 39.90
C THR A 236 -11.73 -16.50 40.92
N PHE A 237 -12.85 -16.93 40.41
CA PHE A 237 -14.04 -17.37 41.15
C PHE A 237 -14.17 -18.87 41.03
N THR A 238 -14.45 -19.54 42.15
CA THR A 238 -14.58 -21.00 42.22
C THR A 238 -15.91 -21.38 42.88
N SER A 239 -16.59 -22.30 42.24
CA SER A 239 -17.72 -23.05 42.77
C SER A 239 -17.35 -24.55 42.78
N LYS A 240 -18.31 -25.42 43.13
CA LYS A 240 -18.02 -26.86 43.20
C LYS A 240 -17.65 -27.46 41.81
N THR A 241 -18.22 -26.96 40.72
CA THR A 241 -18.10 -27.54 39.39
C THR A 241 -17.45 -26.59 38.37
N SER A 242 -17.19 -25.37 38.74
CA SER A 242 -16.60 -24.40 37.81
C SER A 242 -15.57 -23.48 38.46
N MET A 243 -14.51 -23.21 37.75
CA MET A 243 -13.50 -22.22 38.05
C MET A 243 -13.33 -21.31 36.84
N TRP A 244 -13.39 -19.98 37.04
CA TRP A 244 -13.28 -19.03 35.97
C TRP A 244 -12.71 -17.70 36.46
N SER A 245 -11.98 -17.02 35.63
CA SER A 245 -11.43 -15.70 35.93
C SER A 245 -12.26 -14.64 35.23
N GLY A 246 -12.68 -13.64 35.97
CA GLY A 246 -13.39 -12.45 35.47
C GLY A 246 -12.55 -11.18 35.60
N ARG A 247 -12.70 -10.29 34.65
CA ARG A 247 -12.10 -8.95 34.70
C ARG A 247 -13.11 -7.99 35.32
N TRP A 248 -12.62 -7.11 36.20
CA TRP A 248 -13.44 -6.04 36.77
C TRP A 248 -13.93 -5.05 35.70
N GLU A 249 -15.19 -4.69 35.73
CA GLU A 249 -15.85 -3.76 34.80
C GLU A 249 -16.81 -2.81 35.53
N GLY A 250 -16.40 -2.28 36.67
CA GLY A 250 -17.21 -1.40 37.49
C GLY A 250 -17.00 0.11 37.23
N GLY A 251 -16.08 0.46 36.34
CA GLY A 251 -15.81 1.86 35.97
C GLY A 251 -16.83 2.46 35.00
N LYS A 252 -16.77 3.78 34.87
CA LYS A 252 -17.49 4.49 33.79
C LYS A 252 -16.66 4.37 32.52
N SER A 253 -17.30 4.15 31.38
CA SER A 253 -16.68 4.14 30.07
C SER A 253 -17.02 5.43 29.33
N ASP A 254 -16.02 6.08 28.77
CA ASP A 254 -16.15 7.18 27.81
C ASP A 254 -15.15 6.95 26.65
N ASP A 255 -15.00 7.92 25.75
CA ASP A 255 -14.14 7.79 24.56
C ASP A 255 -12.68 7.47 24.94
N ASP A 256 -12.19 7.98 26.08
CA ASP A 256 -10.78 7.85 26.51
C ASP A 256 -10.58 6.84 27.65
N VAL A 257 -11.64 6.42 28.34
CA VAL A 257 -11.56 5.58 29.54
C VAL A 257 -12.41 4.32 29.37
N LYS A 258 -11.82 3.15 29.61
CA LYS A 258 -12.52 1.87 29.54
C LYS A 258 -13.10 1.44 30.89
N ALA A 259 -14.26 0.80 30.86
CA ALA A 259 -14.96 0.35 32.07
C ALA A 259 -14.12 -0.56 33.01
N HIS A 260 -13.10 -1.22 32.49
CA HIS A 260 -12.19 -2.10 33.25
C HIS A 260 -10.94 -1.39 33.78
N TRP A 261 -10.82 -0.07 33.64
CA TRP A 261 -9.71 0.70 34.15
C TRP A 261 -10.01 1.30 35.52
N VAL A 262 -9.16 1.00 36.49
CA VAL A 262 -9.17 1.64 37.81
C VAL A 262 -8.15 2.77 37.74
N LEU A 263 -8.63 4.02 37.88
CA LEU A 263 -7.83 5.22 37.63
C LEU A 263 -7.27 5.87 38.90
N THR A 264 -7.87 5.60 40.04
CA THR A 264 -7.48 6.25 41.31
C THR A 264 -7.04 5.25 42.36
N GLN A 265 -6.05 5.63 43.15
CA GLN A 265 -5.62 4.83 44.32
C GLN A 265 -6.75 4.56 45.30
N LYS A 266 -7.62 5.54 45.52
CA LYS A 266 -8.80 5.41 46.38
C LYS A 266 -9.73 4.28 45.93
N ASP A 267 -10.02 4.18 44.65
CA ASP A 267 -10.86 3.11 44.11
C ASP A 267 -10.15 1.76 44.21
N LYS A 268 -8.86 1.71 43.96
CA LYS A 268 -8.05 0.51 44.13
C LYS A 268 -8.10 0.01 45.57
N ASP A 269 -7.89 0.89 46.57
CA ASP A 269 -7.90 0.55 47.98
C ASP A 269 -9.28 0.09 48.45
N ARG A 270 -10.34 0.73 47.94
CA ARG A 270 -11.74 0.35 48.22
C ARG A 270 -12.05 -1.06 47.69
N ILE A 271 -11.67 -1.34 46.46
CA ILE A 271 -11.89 -2.67 45.82
C ILE A 271 -11.02 -3.72 46.54
N GLN A 272 -9.76 -3.40 46.85
CA GLN A 272 -8.88 -4.30 47.59
C GLN A 272 -9.46 -4.70 48.96
N THR A 273 -10.03 -3.72 49.71
CA THR A 273 -10.70 -3.99 50.98
C THR A 273 -11.87 -4.97 50.85
N LEU A 274 -12.61 -4.92 49.75
CA LEU A 274 -13.68 -5.86 49.46
C LEU A 274 -13.15 -7.25 49.15
N LEU A 275 -12.10 -7.34 48.34
CA LEU A 275 -11.44 -8.61 48.02
C LEU A 275 -10.91 -9.31 49.28
N ASP A 276 -10.30 -8.53 50.21
CA ASP A 276 -9.72 -9.03 51.44
C ASP A 276 -10.79 -9.38 52.49
N SER A 277 -12.04 -8.97 52.28
CA SER A 277 -13.13 -9.22 53.26
C SER A 277 -13.55 -10.66 53.42
N GLY A 278 -13.09 -11.57 52.52
CA GLY A 278 -13.46 -12.98 52.52
C GLY A 278 -14.94 -13.24 52.18
N LYS A 279 -15.63 -12.26 51.64
CA LYS A 279 -17.02 -12.41 51.18
C LYS A 279 -17.06 -13.14 49.85
N ASP A 280 -18.03 -14.02 49.72
CA ASP A 280 -18.32 -14.66 48.44
C ASP A 280 -18.95 -13.69 47.48
N ALA A 281 -18.70 -13.90 46.19
CA ALA A 281 -19.35 -13.18 45.12
C ALA A 281 -20.60 -13.92 44.63
N GLU A 282 -21.65 -13.19 44.32
CA GLU A 282 -22.82 -13.77 43.63
C GLU A 282 -22.53 -13.84 42.15
N VAL A 283 -22.43 -15.05 41.62
CA VAL A 283 -22.14 -15.31 40.19
C VAL A 283 -23.42 -15.68 39.48
N SER A 284 -23.70 -14.99 38.40
CA SER A 284 -24.79 -15.27 37.48
C SER A 284 -24.26 -15.57 36.06
N GLU A 285 -24.99 -16.39 35.32
CA GLU A 285 -24.68 -16.77 33.94
C GLU A 285 -25.87 -16.45 33.01
N LYS A 286 -25.56 -15.87 31.87
CA LYS A 286 -26.53 -15.64 30.79
C LYS A 286 -26.08 -16.39 29.55
N LEU A 287 -26.95 -17.28 29.07
CA LEU A 287 -26.77 -18.01 27.80
C LEU A 287 -27.50 -17.26 26.70
N SER A 288 -26.89 -17.22 25.51
CA SER A 288 -27.51 -16.72 24.31
C SER A 288 -26.97 -17.45 23.08
N THR A 289 -27.80 -17.52 22.04
CA THR A 289 -27.39 -18.11 20.77
C THR A 289 -27.31 -17.00 19.71
N GLY A 290 -26.21 -16.95 18.99
CA GLY A 290 -25.99 -16.08 17.86
C GLY A 290 -25.94 -16.87 16.54
N LYS A 291 -26.26 -16.22 15.44
CA LYS A 291 -26.07 -16.78 14.09
C LYS A 291 -25.02 -15.94 13.37
N GLU A 292 -24.10 -16.60 12.67
CA GLU A 292 -23.09 -15.97 11.83
C GLU A 292 -23.38 -16.32 10.38
N ARG A 293 -23.75 -15.31 9.58
CA ARG A 293 -24.07 -15.49 8.16
C ARG A 293 -22.81 -15.83 7.36
N PRO A 294 -22.89 -16.67 6.31
CA PRO A 294 -21.79 -16.91 5.41
C PRO A 294 -21.38 -15.62 4.68
N PRO A 295 -20.13 -15.51 4.21
CA PRO A 295 -19.67 -14.34 3.48
C PRO A 295 -20.41 -14.22 2.13
N LEU A 296 -20.50 -13.03 1.59
CA LEU A 296 -20.74 -12.82 0.17
C LEU A 296 -19.47 -13.10 -0.62
N ASN A 297 -19.59 -13.29 -1.93
CA ASN A 297 -18.43 -13.38 -2.81
C ASN A 297 -17.60 -12.09 -2.74
N TYR A 298 -16.38 -12.13 -3.24
CA TYR A 298 -15.49 -10.98 -3.22
C TYR A 298 -15.80 -9.99 -4.36
N ASP A 299 -15.79 -8.70 -4.02
CA ASP A 299 -15.38 -7.62 -4.88
C ASP A 299 -13.86 -7.40 -4.74
N LEU A 300 -13.28 -6.47 -5.51
CA LEU A 300 -11.85 -6.19 -5.42
C LEU A 300 -11.44 -5.66 -4.04
N THR A 301 -12.23 -4.76 -3.45
CA THR A 301 -11.90 -4.13 -2.17
C THR A 301 -11.91 -5.15 -1.03
N SER A 302 -12.93 -5.97 -0.94
CA SER A 302 -13.03 -7.03 0.09
C SER A 302 -11.94 -8.10 -0.08
N LEU A 303 -11.59 -8.47 -1.32
CA LEU A 303 -10.47 -9.36 -1.60
C LEU A 303 -9.13 -8.76 -1.14
N GLN A 304 -8.89 -7.48 -1.43
CA GLN A 304 -7.68 -6.76 -0.99
C GLN A 304 -7.61 -6.67 0.53
N ARG A 305 -8.73 -6.38 1.21
CA ARG A 305 -8.82 -6.33 2.68
C ARG A 305 -8.49 -7.69 3.29
N GLN A 306 -9.07 -8.76 2.77
CA GLN A 306 -8.84 -10.11 3.28
C GLN A 306 -7.40 -10.57 3.05
N ALA A 307 -6.84 -10.33 1.86
CA ALA A 307 -5.45 -10.65 1.56
C ALA A 307 -4.46 -9.82 2.41
N ASN A 308 -4.77 -8.55 2.69
CA ASN A 308 -3.96 -7.73 3.60
C ASN A 308 -4.01 -8.27 5.04
N SER A 309 -5.19 -8.66 5.53
CA SER A 309 -5.36 -9.22 6.88
C SER A 309 -4.65 -10.56 7.04
N MET A 310 -4.76 -11.49 6.08
CA MET A 310 -4.22 -12.84 6.17
C MET A 310 -2.74 -12.92 5.78
N PHE A 311 -2.31 -12.13 4.79
CA PHE A 311 -1.00 -12.27 4.18
C PHE A 311 -0.13 -11.02 4.32
N SER A 312 -0.65 -9.95 4.92
CA SER A 312 -0.03 -8.62 4.96
C SER A 312 0.34 -8.09 3.57
N TRP A 313 -0.40 -8.47 2.54
CA TRP A 313 -0.15 -8.00 1.19
C TRP A 313 -0.68 -6.58 0.97
N PRO A 314 0.10 -5.72 0.33
CA PRO A 314 -0.42 -4.45 -0.18
C PRO A 314 -1.55 -4.68 -1.19
N ALA A 315 -2.52 -3.78 -1.23
CA ALA A 315 -3.67 -3.83 -2.14
C ALA A 315 -3.23 -3.96 -3.63
N LYS A 316 -2.16 -3.27 -4.01
CA LYS A 316 -1.58 -3.36 -5.36
C LYS A 316 -1.04 -4.74 -5.69
N ARG A 317 -0.41 -5.44 -4.71
CA ARG A 317 0.05 -6.81 -4.90
C ARG A 317 -1.11 -7.76 -5.13
N THR A 318 -2.16 -7.66 -4.31
CA THR A 318 -3.38 -8.47 -4.46
C THR A 318 -4.00 -8.29 -5.84
N LEU A 319 -4.16 -7.04 -6.30
CA LEU A 319 -4.68 -6.75 -7.64
C LEU A 319 -3.82 -7.39 -8.75
N ASN A 320 -2.49 -7.27 -8.68
CA ASN A 320 -1.60 -7.84 -9.68
C ASN A 320 -1.70 -9.37 -9.74
N VAL A 321 -1.82 -10.04 -8.60
CA VAL A 321 -1.99 -11.49 -8.52
C VAL A 321 -3.37 -11.90 -9.04
N ALA A 322 -4.43 -11.19 -8.67
CA ALA A 322 -5.78 -11.45 -9.18
C ALA A 322 -5.87 -11.25 -10.71
N GLN A 323 -5.21 -10.22 -11.26
CA GLN A 323 -5.11 -10.05 -12.70
C GLN A 323 -4.37 -11.21 -13.39
N ALA A 324 -3.31 -11.74 -12.80
CA ALA A 324 -2.61 -12.90 -13.34
C ALA A 324 -3.49 -14.16 -13.33
N LEU A 325 -4.26 -14.39 -12.26
CA LEU A 325 -5.24 -15.50 -12.19
C LEU A 325 -6.31 -15.38 -13.28
N TYR A 326 -6.79 -14.17 -13.53
CA TYR A 326 -7.78 -13.91 -14.59
C TYR A 326 -7.18 -13.95 -16.01
N GLU A 327 -6.12 -13.16 -16.28
CA GLU A 327 -5.64 -12.95 -17.65
C GLU A 327 -4.81 -14.12 -18.17
N ARG A 328 -3.88 -14.63 -17.35
CA ARG A 328 -2.93 -15.67 -17.75
C ARG A 328 -3.48 -17.07 -17.52
N HIS A 329 -4.07 -17.30 -16.33
CA HIS A 329 -4.50 -18.64 -15.94
C HIS A 329 -5.98 -18.92 -16.23
N LYS A 330 -6.81 -17.88 -16.41
CA LYS A 330 -8.26 -18.01 -16.64
C LYS A 330 -8.99 -18.78 -15.53
N LEU A 331 -8.48 -18.67 -14.28
CA LEU A 331 -8.99 -19.40 -13.11
C LEU A 331 -10.05 -18.65 -12.33
N THR A 332 -10.12 -17.33 -12.49
CA THR A 332 -11.09 -16.46 -11.80
C THR A 332 -11.78 -15.54 -12.80
N THR A 333 -12.91 -14.98 -12.38
CA THR A 333 -13.61 -13.89 -13.09
C THR A 333 -12.83 -12.59 -13.03
N TYR A 334 -13.31 -11.55 -13.70
CA TYR A 334 -12.63 -10.26 -13.79
C TYR A 334 -12.44 -9.62 -12.40
N PRO A 335 -11.21 -9.24 -12.02
CA PRO A 335 -10.93 -8.85 -10.65
C PRO A 335 -11.28 -7.41 -10.30
N ARG A 336 -11.54 -6.52 -11.28
CA ARG A 336 -11.86 -5.11 -11.00
C ARG A 336 -13.36 -4.88 -10.97
N THR A 337 -14.03 -5.48 -10.04
CA THR A 337 -15.45 -5.33 -9.79
C THR A 337 -15.72 -4.73 -8.42
N ASP A 338 -16.80 -3.98 -8.29
CA ASP A 338 -17.36 -3.49 -7.03
C ASP A 338 -18.55 -4.33 -6.57
N SER A 339 -19.00 -5.27 -7.39
CA SER A 339 -20.11 -6.16 -7.05
C SER A 339 -19.64 -7.40 -6.29
N ARG A 340 -20.41 -7.79 -5.28
CA ARG A 340 -20.28 -9.04 -4.51
C ARG A 340 -21.35 -10.07 -4.91
N TYR A 341 -22.20 -9.74 -5.90
CA TYR A 341 -23.36 -10.49 -6.32
C TYR A 341 -23.16 -11.14 -7.68
N LEU A 342 -24.01 -12.11 -7.98
CA LEU A 342 -24.03 -12.86 -9.23
C LEU A 342 -25.32 -12.59 -9.98
N PRO A 343 -25.31 -12.61 -11.33
CA PRO A 343 -26.53 -12.56 -12.13
C PRO A 343 -27.34 -13.85 -11.96
N SER A 344 -28.66 -13.71 -12.01
CA SER A 344 -29.60 -14.82 -11.80
C SER A 344 -29.52 -15.91 -12.89
N ASP A 345 -29.07 -15.54 -14.10
CA ASP A 345 -28.87 -16.46 -15.21
C ASP A 345 -27.65 -17.40 -15.07
N MET A 346 -26.81 -17.18 -14.03
CA MET A 346 -25.61 -18.00 -13.77
C MET A 346 -25.86 -19.24 -12.92
N THR A 347 -27.07 -19.55 -12.50
CA THR A 347 -27.34 -20.66 -11.55
C THR A 347 -26.75 -22.01 -12.03
N ASP A 348 -26.96 -22.36 -13.29
CA ASP A 348 -26.42 -23.62 -13.85
C ASP A 348 -24.89 -23.59 -13.93
N ALA A 349 -24.31 -22.47 -14.35
CA ALA A 349 -22.86 -22.29 -14.40
C ALA A 349 -22.20 -22.36 -13.01
N ILE A 350 -22.88 -21.92 -11.95
CA ILE A 350 -22.39 -22.02 -10.58
C ILE A 350 -22.38 -23.48 -10.13
N ASN A 351 -23.45 -24.26 -10.40
CA ASN A 351 -23.49 -25.70 -10.09
C ASN A 351 -22.39 -26.46 -10.84
N GLU A 352 -22.16 -26.16 -12.11
CA GLU A 352 -21.06 -26.73 -12.88
C GLU A 352 -19.69 -26.34 -12.28
N THR A 353 -19.51 -25.06 -11.92
CA THR A 353 -18.27 -24.55 -11.30
C THR A 353 -17.97 -25.29 -9.99
N ILE A 354 -18.94 -25.45 -9.09
CA ILE A 354 -18.80 -26.22 -7.85
C ILE A 354 -18.40 -27.67 -8.16
N GLY A 355 -19.06 -28.28 -9.16
CA GLY A 355 -18.73 -29.62 -9.64
C GLY A 355 -17.29 -29.77 -10.09
N ASN A 356 -16.82 -28.85 -10.90
CA ASN A 356 -15.48 -28.85 -11.46
C ASN A 356 -14.39 -28.57 -10.42
N ILE A 357 -14.65 -27.68 -9.45
CA ILE A 357 -13.78 -27.45 -8.28
C ILE A 357 -13.62 -28.72 -7.46
N GLY A 358 -14.68 -29.53 -7.32
CA GLY A 358 -14.66 -30.81 -6.61
C GLY A 358 -13.69 -31.85 -7.19
N ASN A 359 -13.20 -31.67 -8.41
CA ASN A 359 -12.15 -32.50 -8.99
C ASN A 359 -10.75 -32.20 -8.41
N GLN A 360 -10.58 -31.11 -7.67
CA GLN A 360 -9.36 -30.77 -6.96
C GLN A 360 -9.44 -31.33 -5.52
N SER A 361 -8.42 -32.10 -5.12
CA SER A 361 -8.39 -32.80 -3.81
C SER A 361 -8.68 -31.91 -2.62
N ASP A 362 -8.17 -30.65 -2.64
CA ASP A 362 -8.27 -29.71 -1.52
C ASP A 362 -9.70 -29.19 -1.28
N TYR A 363 -10.60 -29.37 -2.25
CA TYR A 363 -11.97 -28.84 -2.23
C TYR A 363 -13.04 -29.91 -2.43
N SER A 364 -12.64 -31.17 -2.72
CA SER A 364 -13.57 -32.25 -3.08
C SER A 364 -14.65 -32.52 -2.03
N GLY A 365 -14.25 -32.56 -0.74
CA GLY A 365 -15.20 -32.77 0.35
C GLY A 365 -16.25 -31.68 0.46
N TYR A 366 -15.84 -30.41 0.34
CA TYR A 366 -16.76 -29.28 0.40
C TYR A 366 -17.71 -29.24 -0.80
N SER A 367 -17.21 -29.52 -1.99
CA SER A 367 -18.03 -29.63 -3.20
C SER A 367 -19.05 -30.76 -3.11
N GLN A 368 -18.65 -31.90 -2.55
CA GLN A 368 -19.55 -33.05 -2.37
C GLN A 368 -20.70 -32.72 -1.41
N GLN A 369 -20.42 -32.09 -0.27
CA GLN A 369 -21.45 -31.66 0.68
C GLN A 369 -22.48 -30.72 0.03
N LEU A 370 -22.04 -29.74 -0.80
CA LEU A 370 -22.92 -28.83 -1.52
C LEU A 370 -23.77 -29.54 -2.58
N LYS A 371 -23.25 -30.58 -3.25
CA LYS A 371 -24.02 -31.39 -4.20
C LYS A 371 -25.10 -32.23 -3.53
N GLU A 372 -24.83 -32.75 -2.33
CA GLU A 372 -25.75 -33.59 -1.56
C GLU A 372 -26.78 -32.75 -0.80
N GLY A 373 -26.35 -31.67 -0.16
CA GLY A 373 -27.19 -30.78 0.68
C GLY A 373 -27.94 -29.70 -0.07
N GLY A 374 -27.52 -29.39 -1.29
CA GLY A 374 -28.02 -28.24 -2.07
C GLY A 374 -27.35 -26.93 -1.73
N LEU A 375 -27.64 -25.91 -2.53
CA LEU A 375 -27.09 -24.56 -2.33
C LEU A 375 -27.98 -23.77 -1.35
N GLU A 376 -27.39 -23.28 -0.29
CA GLU A 376 -28.01 -22.35 0.63
C GLU A 376 -27.77 -20.89 0.18
N ASN A 377 -28.55 -19.96 0.71
CA ASN A 377 -28.37 -18.52 0.48
C ASN A 377 -28.48 -18.06 -1.00
N VAL A 378 -29.17 -18.81 -1.84
CA VAL A 378 -29.33 -18.52 -3.28
C VAL A 378 -29.80 -17.09 -3.52
N GLN A 379 -30.90 -16.66 -2.86
CA GLN A 379 -31.44 -15.30 -2.99
C GLN A 379 -30.49 -14.19 -2.51
N ARG A 380 -29.54 -14.53 -1.61
CA ARG A 380 -28.56 -13.58 -1.10
C ARG A 380 -27.40 -13.37 -2.08
N ASN A 381 -26.97 -14.42 -2.77
CA ASN A 381 -25.86 -14.38 -3.69
C ASN A 381 -26.25 -13.92 -5.10
N PHE A 382 -27.47 -14.17 -5.54
CA PHE A 382 -27.99 -13.73 -6.84
C PHE A 382 -28.80 -12.44 -6.68
N ASN A 383 -28.34 -11.34 -7.31
CA ASN A 383 -29.05 -10.07 -7.29
C ASN A 383 -28.67 -9.22 -8.48
N ASP A 384 -29.47 -9.29 -9.56
CA ASP A 384 -29.21 -8.58 -10.82
C ASP A 384 -29.13 -7.06 -10.65
N ALA A 385 -29.92 -6.49 -9.71
CA ALA A 385 -29.94 -5.05 -9.46
C ALA A 385 -28.65 -4.53 -8.78
N LYS A 386 -27.88 -5.42 -8.14
CA LYS A 386 -26.61 -5.12 -7.47
C LYS A 386 -25.38 -5.60 -8.25
N VAL A 387 -25.56 -6.15 -9.43
CA VAL A 387 -24.48 -6.38 -10.39
C VAL A 387 -24.30 -5.11 -11.19
N SER A 388 -23.13 -4.48 -11.01
CA SER A 388 -22.76 -3.27 -11.74
C SER A 388 -22.19 -3.61 -13.13
N ASP A 389 -20.96 -3.28 -13.37
CA ASP A 389 -20.24 -3.52 -14.62
C ASP A 389 -19.84 -4.98 -14.78
N HIS A 390 -19.47 -5.61 -13.67
CA HIS A 390 -19.03 -6.99 -13.56
C HIS A 390 -19.58 -7.60 -12.28
N PHE A 391 -19.88 -8.89 -12.32
CA PHE A 391 -20.27 -9.63 -11.13
C PHE A 391 -19.05 -9.99 -10.26
N ALA A 392 -19.29 -10.59 -9.11
CA ALA A 392 -18.32 -10.92 -8.10
C ALA A 392 -17.11 -11.74 -8.62
N ILE A 393 -16.01 -11.65 -7.89
CA ILE A 393 -14.80 -12.44 -8.15
C ILE A 393 -15.04 -13.86 -7.63
N ILE A 394 -15.19 -14.79 -8.56
CA ILE A 394 -15.40 -16.22 -8.29
C ILE A 394 -14.45 -17.09 -9.13
N PRO A 395 -14.22 -18.37 -8.78
CA PRO A 395 -13.50 -19.27 -9.65
C PRO A 395 -14.30 -19.60 -10.89
N THR A 396 -13.63 -19.95 -12.00
CA THR A 396 -14.26 -20.35 -13.29
C THR A 396 -14.53 -21.86 -13.41
N GLY A 397 -14.20 -22.65 -12.39
CA GLY A 397 -14.25 -24.10 -12.44
C GLY A 397 -13.12 -24.74 -13.24
N LYS A 398 -12.27 -24.00 -13.90
CA LYS A 398 -11.09 -24.55 -14.59
C LYS A 398 -10.06 -25.05 -13.61
N THR A 399 -9.45 -26.22 -13.92
CA THR A 399 -8.33 -26.73 -13.16
C THR A 399 -7.04 -25.99 -13.57
N PRO A 400 -6.15 -25.62 -12.61
CA PRO A 400 -4.89 -25.01 -12.94
C PRO A 400 -4.06 -25.87 -13.90
N SER A 401 -3.83 -25.39 -15.11
CA SER A 401 -2.97 -26.03 -16.11
C SER A 401 -1.55 -25.46 -16.01
N GLY A 402 -0.73 -25.98 -15.11
CA GLY A 402 0.65 -25.53 -14.92
C GLY A 402 0.95 -25.08 -13.48
N SER A 403 2.20 -24.70 -13.22
CA SER A 403 2.64 -24.29 -11.89
C SER A 403 2.20 -22.87 -11.57
N LEU A 404 1.29 -22.70 -10.62
CA LEU A 404 1.00 -21.41 -9.99
C LEU A 404 2.15 -21.04 -9.05
N SER A 405 2.52 -19.76 -9.01
CA SER A 405 3.39 -19.21 -7.97
C SER A 405 2.73 -19.36 -6.59
N ASN A 406 3.52 -19.26 -5.52
CA ASN A 406 2.96 -19.32 -4.16
C ASN A 406 1.91 -18.24 -3.89
N ASP A 407 2.07 -17.05 -4.43
CA ASP A 407 1.10 -15.96 -4.30
C ASP A 407 -0.20 -16.30 -5.03
N GLU A 408 -0.10 -16.82 -6.25
CA GLU A 408 -1.26 -17.21 -7.05
C GLU A 408 -2.04 -18.36 -6.39
N LYS A 409 -1.35 -19.36 -5.84
CA LYS A 409 -1.97 -20.45 -5.08
C LYS A 409 -2.74 -19.93 -3.86
N ARG A 410 -2.11 -19.06 -3.07
CA ARG A 410 -2.72 -18.51 -1.86
C ARG A 410 -3.96 -17.66 -2.17
N LEU A 411 -3.90 -16.83 -3.21
CA LEU A 411 -5.04 -15.99 -3.57
C LEU A 411 -6.16 -16.81 -4.21
N TYR A 412 -5.82 -17.82 -5.02
CA TYR A 412 -6.79 -18.73 -5.61
C TYR A 412 -7.52 -19.54 -4.53
N ASP A 413 -6.81 -20.12 -3.56
CA ASP A 413 -7.39 -20.82 -2.42
C ASP A 413 -8.34 -19.92 -1.62
N LEU A 414 -7.94 -18.68 -1.36
CA LEU A 414 -8.78 -17.70 -0.68
C LEU A 414 -10.09 -17.44 -1.42
N ILE A 415 -10.03 -17.28 -2.74
CA ILE A 415 -11.22 -17.04 -3.58
C ILE A 415 -12.11 -18.28 -3.62
N VAL A 416 -11.53 -19.46 -3.82
CA VAL A 416 -12.30 -20.72 -3.90
C VAL A 416 -12.99 -21.03 -2.58
N ARG A 417 -12.29 -20.94 -1.45
CA ARG A 417 -12.89 -21.20 -0.14
C ARG A 417 -14.02 -20.22 0.18
N ASN A 418 -13.84 -18.95 -0.09
CA ASN A 418 -14.89 -17.95 0.13
C ASN A 418 -16.11 -18.21 -0.77
N PHE A 419 -15.88 -18.54 -2.03
CA PHE A 419 -16.94 -18.91 -2.98
C PHE A 419 -17.72 -20.15 -2.49
N LEU A 420 -17.07 -21.23 -2.09
CA LEU A 420 -17.73 -22.40 -1.54
C LEU A 420 -18.50 -22.05 -0.26
N ALA A 421 -17.85 -21.33 0.67
CA ALA A 421 -18.45 -20.92 1.94
C ALA A 421 -19.73 -20.11 1.77
N SER A 422 -19.86 -19.31 0.70
CA SER A 422 -21.06 -18.47 0.45
C SER A 422 -22.34 -19.29 0.21
N TRP A 423 -22.21 -20.58 -0.11
CA TRP A 423 -23.33 -21.49 -0.37
C TRP A 423 -23.65 -22.42 0.80
N TYR A 424 -22.87 -22.34 1.90
CA TYR A 424 -23.09 -23.13 3.10
C TYR A 424 -24.14 -22.51 4.02
N PRO A 425 -24.75 -23.29 4.94
CA PRO A 425 -25.66 -22.76 5.96
C PRO A 425 -24.91 -21.84 6.94
N GLN A 426 -25.70 -21.04 7.67
CA GLN A 426 -25.19 -20.18 8.72
C GLN A 426 -24.56 -21.00 9.85
N SER A 427 -23.50 -20.45 10.47
CA SER A 427 -22.95 -21.00 11.72
C SER A 427 -23.82 -20.59 12.90
N THR A 428 -23.94 -21.47 13.89
CA THR A 428 -24.62 -21.16 15.16
C THR A 428 -23.57 -21.08 16.26
N ILE A 429 -23.58 -19.98 17.03
CA ILE A 429 -22.64 -19.73 18.10
C ILE A 429 -23.38 -19.69 19.42
N GLU A 430 -22.97 -20.52 20.37
CA GLU A 430 -23.35 -20.38 21.76
C GLU A 430 -22.45 -19.34 22.44
N LYS A 431 -23.06 -18.41 23.14
CA LYS A 431 -22.39 -17.36 23.91
C LYS A 431 -22.81 -17.47 25.37
N GLN A 432 -21.83 -17.45 26.24
CA GLN A 432 -22.04 -17.41 27.70
C GLN A 432 -21.39 -16.14 28.24
N LYS A 433 -22.14 -15.40 29.05
CA LYS A 433 -21.65 -14.26 29.80
C LYS A 433 -21.80 -14.56 31.28
N ARG A 434 -20.69 -14.60 32.00
CA ARG A 434 -20.64 -14.68 33.46
C ARG A 434 -20.40 -13.32 34.07
N THR A 435 -21.14 -13.07 35.14
CA THR A 435 -21.03 -11.82 35.88
C THR A 435 -20.95 -12.19 37.37
N ALA A 436 -19.88 -11.80 38.05
CA ALA A 436 -19.75 -11.91 39.49
C ALA A 436 -19.94 -10.52 40.12
N ASN A 437 -20.78 -10.46 41.12
CA ASN A 437 -21.02 -9.25 41.93
C ASN A 437 -20.43 -9.48 43.35
N LEU A 438 -19.39 -8.69 43.66
CA LEU A 438 -18.77 -8.65 44.99
C LEU A 438 -19.05 -7.33 45.67
N GLY A 439 -20.10 -7.24 46.48
CA GLY A 439 -20.43 -6.02 47.18
C GLY A 439 -20.67 -4.78 46.32
N GLY A 440 -21.17 -4.99 45.11
CA GLY A 440 -21.40 -3.94 44.10
C GLY A 440 -20.31 -3.81 43.06
N GLU A 441 -19.14 -4.44 43.24
CA GLU A 441 -18.08 -4.52 42.24
C GLU A 441 -18.37 -5.66 41.26
N ILE A 442 -18.35 -5.35 39.97
CA ILE A 442 -18.76 -6.26 38.90
C ILE A 442 -17.54 -6.81 38.14
N PHE A 443 -17.47 -8.13 38.06
CA PHE A 443 -16.48 -8.84 37.25
C PHE A 443 -17.17 -9.58 36.12
N VAL A 444 -16.66 -9.48 34.94
CA VAL A 444 -17.29 -10.04 33.73
C VAL A 444 -16.32 -10.89 32.93
N ARG A 445 -16.83 -11.97 32.36
CA ARG A 445 -16.17 -12.70 31.27
C ARG A 445 -17.20 -13.23 30.30
N GLU A 446 -16.90 -13.12 29.01
CA GLU A 446 -17.67 -13.73 27.93
C GLU A 446 -16.86 -14.85 27.30
N ALA A 447 -17.56 -15.92 26.96
CA ALA A 447 -17.01 -17.07 26.25
C ALA A 447 -17.99 -17.51 25.17
N GLN A 448 -17.47 -18.10 24.12
CA GLN A 448 -18.29 -18.56 22.99
C GLN A 448 -17.69 -19.76 22.29
N GLN A 449 -18.57 -20.64 21.77
CA GLN A 449 -18.19 -21.78 20.96
C GLN A 449 -19.18 -21.97 19.80
N TYR A 450 -18.75 -22.70 18.76
CA TYR A 450 -19.67 -23.10 17.71
C TYR A 450 -20.50 -24.29 18.13
N GLN A 451 -21.83 -24.18 18.03
CA GLN A 451 -22.76 -25.33 18.12
C GLN A 451 -22.86 -26.02 16.77
N THR A 452 -22.92 -25.26 15.68
CA THR A 452 -22.84 -25.77 14.31
C THR A 452 -21.86 -24.92 13.50
N LEU A 453 -20.95 -25.59 12.80
CA LEU A 453 -19.93 -24.89 12.03
C LEU A 453 -20.52 -24.21 10.78
N GLY A 454 -21.46 -24.86 10.08
CA GLY A 454 -21.97 -24.31 8.83
C GLY A 454 -20.82 -23.92 7.88
N TRP A 455 -20.84 -22.71 7.35
CA TRP A 455 -19.81 -22.22 6.43
C TRP A 455 -18.39 -22.16 7.04
N ARG A 456 -18.28 -22.22 8.35
CA ARG A 456 -16.98 -22.29 9.07
C ARG A 456 -16.24 -23.62 8.88
N GLU A 457 -16.89 -24.63 8.33
CA GLU A 457 -16.21 -25.84 7.87
C GLU A 457 -15.23 -25.54 6.74
N VAL A 458 -15.60 -24.63 5.83
CA VAL A 458 -14.78 -24.25 4.68
C VAL A 458 -13.74 -23.18 5.04
N VAL A 459 -14.11 -22.22 5.92
CA VAL A 459 -13.26 -21.13 6.40
C VAL A 459 -13.20 -21.19 7.94
N PRO A 460 -12.33 -22.03 8.50
CA PRO A 460 -12.26 -22.29 9.94
C PRO A 460 -11.94 -21.05 10.76
N LYS A 461 -12.60 -20.93 11.90
CA LYS A 461 -12.28 -20.01 12.98
C LYS A 461 -12.49 -20.76 14.31
N ASN A 462 -11.51 -20.77 15.16
CA ASN A 462 -11.60 -21.44 16.45
C ASN A 462 -12.32 -20.55 17.46
N LEU A 463 -13.38 -21.09 18.04
CA LEU A 463 -14.08 -20.55 19.20
C LEU A 463 -14.28 -21.71 20.17
N ASN A 464 -13.72 -21.61 21.35
CA ASN A 464 -13.82 -22.61 22.39
C ASN A 464 -14.08 -21.96 23.74
N PHE A 465 -14.81 -22.60 24.60
CA PHE A 465 -14.88 -22.19 25.99
C PHE A 465 -13.50 -22.32 26.66
N PRO A 466 -13.14 -21.39 27.57
CA PRO A 466 -11.91 -21.51 28.35
C PRO A 466 -11.87 -22.81 29.17
N GLU A 467 -10.67 -23.31 29.42
CA GLU A 467 -10.45 -24.43 30.33
C GLU A 467 -11.02 -24.10 31.71
N GLY A 468 -11.62 -25.08 32.38
CA GLY A 468 -12.27 -24.93 33.68
C GLY A 468 -13.59 -24.19 33.70
N TRP A 469 -14.12 -23.78 32.50
CA TRP A 469 -15.36 -23.00 32.43
C TRP A 469 -16.54 -23.69 33.08
N GLY A 470 -16.74 -25.01 32.86
CA GLY A 470 -17.80 -25.83 33.44
C GLY A 470 -19.21 -25.21 33.32
N THR A 471 -20.15 -25.79 34.05
CA THR A 471 -21.52 -25.25 34.21
C THR A 471 -21.73 -24.84 35.66
N LEU A 472 -22.54 -23.81 35.89
CA LEU A 472 -22.96 -23.44 37.26
C LEU A 472 -24.00 -24.42 37.78
N GLU A 473 -23.86 -24.87 39.04
CA GLU A 473 -24.81 -25.80 39.70
C GLU A 473 -26.17 -25.16 39.88
N THR A 474 -26.20 -23.88 40.18
CA THR A 474 -27.39 -23.01 40.26
C THR A 474 -27.07 -21.66 39.66
N ASN A 475 -28.09 -20.95 39.24
CA ASN A 475 -27.92 -19.62 38.67
C ASN A 475 -28.96 -18.65 39.28
N PRO A 476 -28.54 -17.71 40.16
CA PRO A 476 -27.17 -17.45 40.60
C PRO A 476 -26.59 -18.46 41.60
N ILE A 477 -25.26 -18.36 41.82
CA ILE A 477 -24.53 -19.19 42.81
C ILE A 477 -23.54 -18.30 43.58
N SER A 478 -23.34 -18.66 44.90
CA SER A 478 -22.25 -18.09 45.67
C SER A 478 -20.92 -18.76 45.29
N SER A 479 -19.90 -17.95 45.04
CA SER A 479 -18.57 -18.42 44.62
C SER A 479 -17.49 -17.74 45.46
N THR A 480 -16.50 -18.53 45.87
CA THR A 480 -15.34 -18.01 46.59
C THR A 480 -14.34 -17.38 45.61
N ILE A 481 -13.57 -16.39 46.10
CA ILE A 481 -12.45 -15.83 45.33
C ILE A 481 -11.19 -16.57 45.75
N GLU A 482 -10.55 -17.29 44.80
CA GLU A 482 -9.30 -18.01 45.06
C GLU A 482 -8.08 -17.10 44.98
N GLU A 483 -8.03 -16.26 43.93
CA GLU A 483 -6.93 -15.33 43.71
C GLU A 483 -7.41 -14.07 42.97
N HIS A 484 -6.66 -13.02 43.13
CA HIS A 484 -6.84 -11.80 42.32
C HIS A 484 -5.49 -11.21 41.96
N THR A 485 -5.45 -10.53 40.86
CA THR A 485 -4.23 -9.90 40.34
C THR A 485 -4.50 -8.48 39.85
N TRP A 486 -3.67 -7.56 40.35
CA TRP A 486 -3.61 -6.18 39.87
C TRP A 486 -2.49 -6.07 38.85
N LYS A 487 -2.78 -5.53 37.68
CA LYS A 487 -1.79 -5.18 36.66
C LYS A 487 -1.79 -3.68 36.46
N GLU A 488 -0.66 -3.03 36.69
CA GLU A 488 -0.46 -1.64 36.33
C GLU A 488 -0.05 -1.54 34.86
N ASP A 489 -0.68 -0.64 34.10
CA ASP A 489 -0.38 -0.35 32.72
C ASP A 489 -0.67 1.13 32.40
N LYS A 490 -0.34 1.56 31.21
CA LYS A 490 -0.66 2.90 30.69
C LYS A 490 -1.45 2.76 29.40
N SER A 491 -2.39 3.67 29.15
CA SER A 491 -3.13 3.71 27.89
C SER A 491 -2.16 3.81 26.70
N LYS A 492 -2.51 3.15 25.63
CA LYS A 492 -1.71 3.12 24.38
C LYS A 492 -2.44 3.90 23.30
N PRO A 493 -1.70 4.59 22.43
CA PRO A 493 -2.33 5.25 21.29
C PRO A 493 -3.04 4.22 20.40
N PRO A 494 -3.99 4.66 19.56
CA PRO A 494 -4.60 3.80 18.56
C PRO A 494 -3.56 3.11 17.69
N SER A 495 -3.87 1.91 17.23
CA SER A 495 -2.98 1.20 16.29
C SER A 495 -3.00 1.89 14.93
N ARG A 496 -1.83 2.07 14.31
CA ARG A 496 -1.75 2.66 12.97
C ARG A 496 -2.55 1.87 11.95
N LEU A 497 -3.08 2.59 10.97
CA LEU A 497 -3.87 2.01 9.90
C LEU A 497 -3.07 0.96 9.12
N LYS A 498 -3.67 -0.19 8.86
CA LYS A 498 -3.26 -1.11 7.80
C LYS A 498 -4.06 -0.80 6.54
N GLU A 499 -3.57 -1.24 5.38
CA GLU A 499 -4.29 -0.99 4.11
C GLU A 499 -5.72 -1.52 4.12
N ALA A 500 -5.98 -2.66 4.79
CA ALA A 500 -7.33 -3.19 4.93
C ALA A 500 -8.30 -2.17 5.56
N ARG A 501 -7.91 -1.53 6.67
CA ARG A 501 -8.74 -0.52 7.31
C ARG A 501 -8.81 0.78 6.50
N LEU A 502 -7.70 1.21 5.91
CA LEU A 502 -7.69 2.38 5.03
C LEU A 502 -8.65 2.21 3.84
N LEU A 503 -8.65 1.04 3.19
CA LEU A 503 -9.58 0.72 2.11
C LEU A 503 -11.04 0.78 2.57
N THR A 504 -11.33 0.32 3.80
CA THR A 504 -12.68 0.46 4.40
C THR A 504 -13.05 1.92 4.59
N LEU A 505 -12.16 2.76 5.13
CA LEU A 505 -12.41 4.19 5.32
C LEU A 505 -12.58 4.92 3.98
N MET A 506 -11.80 4.56 2.96
CA MET A 506 -11.99 5.10 1.60
C MET A 506 -13.34 4.72 1.02
N GLU A 507 -13.79 3.48 1.20
CA GLU A 507 -15.07 2.98 0.72
C GLU A 507 -16.25 3.67 1.39
N ARG A 508 -16.11 4.07 2.64
CA ARG A 508 -17.16 4.66 3.48
C ARG A 508 -16.98 6.17 3.70
N ALA A 509 -16.25 6.85 2.83
CA ALA A 509 -15.97 8.28 2.90
C ALA A 509 -15.46 8.75 4.30
N GLY A 510 -14.57 7.96 4.90
CA GLY A 510 -13.97 8.28 6.20
C GLY A 510 -14.77 7.84 7.41
N LYS A 511 -15.98 7.31 7.26
CA LYS A 511 -16.84 6.90 8.38
C LYS A 511 -16.58 5.45 8.81
N GLU A 512 -16.56 5.22 10.11
CA GLU A 512 -16.56 3.88 10.69
C GLU A 512 -18.00 3.41 10.89
N ILE A 513 -18.48 2.53 10.02
CA ILE A 513 -19.84 1.98 10.07
C ILE A 513 -19.68 0.48 10.30
N GLU A 514 -20.23 -0.01 11.42
CA GLU A 514 -20.19 -1.45 11.76
C GLU A 514 -21.27 -2.25 11.04
N ASP A 515 -22.43 -1.62 10.74
CA ASP A 515 -23.54 -2.24 10.03
C ASP A 515 -23.25 -2.37 8.53
N GLU A 516 -23.22 -3.62 8.02
CA GLU A 516 -22.91 -3.90 6.61
C GLU A 516 -23.98 -3.35 5.65
N GLU A 517 -25.26 -3.35 6.03
CA GLU A 517 -26.35 -2.88 5.16
C GLU A 517 -26.32 -1.35 5.03
N LEU A 518 -26.02 -0.66 6.14
CA LEU A 518 -25.82 0.81 6.14
C LEU A 518 -24.54 1.18 5.38
N ALA A 519 -23.46 0.40 5.54
CA ALA A 519 -22.21 0.61 4.83
C ALA A 519 -22.38 0.43 3.32
N GLU A 520 -23.17 -0.56 2.88
CA GLU A 520 -23.50 -0.78 1.48
C GLU A 520 -24.35 0.36 0.90
N ALA A 521 -25.31 0.87 1.65
CA ALA A 521 -26.12 2.02 1.26
C ALA A 521 -25.30 3.32 1.09
N MET A 522 -24.11 3.39 1.69
CA MET A 522 -23.18 4.53 1.59
C MET A 522 -22.05 4.29 0.57
N SER A 523 -21.97 3.15 -0.08
CA SER A 523 -20.89 2.81 -1.02
C SER A 523 -20.76 3.78 -2.18
N ASP A 524 -21.87 4.39 -2.60
CA ASP A 524 -21.95 5.41 -3.66
C ASP A 524 -21.19 6.70 -3.34
N LYS A 525 -20.82 6.91 -2.07
CA LYS A 525 -20.05 8.07 -1.58
C LYS A 525 -18.57 7.78 -1.35
N GLY A 526 -18.08 6.62 -1.75
CA GLY A 526 -16.71 6.19 -1.49
C GLY A 526 -15.67 7.02 -2.25
N LEU A 527 -14.48 7.17 -1.63
CA LEU A 527 -13.31 7.79 -2.24
C LEU A 527 -12.70 6.89 -3.31
N GLY A 528 -12.83 7.29 -4.56
CA GLY A 528 -12.35 6.53 -5.71
C GLY A 528 -13.08 5.20 -5.90
N THR A 529 -12.84 4.58 -7.05
CA THR A 529 -13.37 3.26 -7.38
C THR A 529 -12.47 2.14 -6.83
N PRO A 530 -12.94 0.91 -6.67
CA PRO A 530 -12.10 -0.23 -6.29
C PRO A 530 -10.83 -0.37 -7.12
N ALA A 531 -10.94 -0.11 -8.42
CA ALA A 531 -9.80 -0.16 -9.35
C ALA A 531 -8.72 0.90 -9.08
N THR A 532 -9.08 2.05 -8.50
CA THR A 532 -8.18 3.22 -8.33
C THR A 532 -7.65 3.40 -6.91
N ARG A 533 -8.30 2.82 -5.88
CA ARG A 533 -7.91 2.97 -4.46
C ARG A 533 -6.46 2.53 -4.20
N ALA A 534 -6.08 1.35 -4.69
CA ALA A 534 -4.71 0.84 -4.55
C ALA A 534 -3.66 1.77 -5.18
N ASP A 535 -3.95 2.32 -6.36
CA ASP A 535 -3.05 3.25 -7.05
C ASP A 535 -2.95 4.60 -6.32
N THR A 536 -4.02 5.05 -5.67
CA THR A 536 -4.00 6.24 -4.82
C THR A 536 -3.05 6.06 -3.64
N ILE A 537 -3.10 4.92 -2.94
CA ILE A 537 -2.19 4.60 -1.83
C ILE A 537 -0.73 4.57 -2.33
N GLU A 538 -0.47 3.90 -3.45
CA GLU A 538 0.89 3.83 -4.03
C GLU A 538 1.40 5.22 -4.50
N LYS A 539 0.52 6.10 -5.00
CA LYS A 539 0.87 7.49 -5.32
C LYS A 539 1.26 8.27 -4.07
N LEU A 540 0.52 8.16 -2.97
CA LEU A 540 0.85 8.81 -1.70
C LEU A 540 2.22 8.34 -1.16
N LEU A 541 2.51 7.02 -1.25
CA LEU A 541 3.81 6.44 -0.90
C LEU A 541 4.93 6.98 -1.78
N SER A 542 4.74 6.97 -3.10
CA SER A 542 5.76 7.44 -4.05
C SER A 542 6.06 8.94 -3.93
N ARG A 543 5.08 9.73 -3.48
CA ARG A 543 5.21 11.17 -3.19
C ARG A 543 5.84 11.45 -1.81
N GLY A 544 6.02 10.43 -0.96
CA GLY A 544 6.56 10.58 0.39
C GLY A 544 5.61 11.28 1.35
N TYR A 545 4.31 11.30 1.06
CA TYR A 545 3.29 11.84 1.98
C TYR A 545 2.96 10.88 3.10
N ILE A 546 3.10 9.59 2.82
CA ILE A 546 2.93 8.49 3.78
C ILE A 546 4.11 7.51 3.63
N SER A 547 4.32 6.69 4.65
CA SER A 547 5.27 5.57 4.57
C SER A 547 4.62 4.28 5.06
N ARG A 548 5.13 3.14 4.56
CA ARG A 548 4.69 1.80 4.95
C ARG A 548 5.78 1.16 5.81
N GLN A 549 5.42 0.74 7.02
CA GLN A 549 6.30 0.03 7.95
C GLN A 549 6.48 -1.43 7.51
N GLN A 550 7.46 -2.13 8.08
CA GLN A 550 7.65 -3.57 7.85
C GLN A 550 6.45 -4.41 8.30
N SER A 551 5.74 -3.98 9.35
CA SER A 551 4.49 -4.57 9.84
C SER A 551 3.30 -4.43 8.87
N GLY A 552 3.46 -3.65 7.78
CA GLY A 552 2.39 -3.28 6.87
C GLY A 552 1.54 -2.09 7.35
N ALA A 553 1.85 -1.52 8.51
CA ALA A 553 1.18 -0.31 9.01
C ALA A 553 1.58 0.92 8.18
N ILE A 554 0.64 1.83 7.99
CA ILE A 554 0.82 3.10 7.28
C ILE A 554 0.86 4.22 8.30
N ASN A 555 1.79 5.15 8.12
CA ASN A 555 1.85 6.39 8.88
C ASN A 555 1.94 7.59 7.94
N ALA A 556 1.37 8.72 8.34
CA ALA A 556 1.59 9.99 7.66
C ALA A 556 3.03 10.46 7.88
N ALA A 557 3.69 10.88 6.82
CA ALA A 557 4.99 11.51 6.91
C ALA A 557 4.84 13.01 7.30
N PRO A 558 5.82 13.63 7.95
CA PRO A 558 5.76 15.06 8.31
C PRO A 558 5.42 15.99 7.13
N HIS A 559 5.87 15.64 5.94
CA HIS A 559 5.54 16.36 4.71
C HIS A 559 4.04 16.29 4.38
N GLY A 560 3.43 15.10 4.52
CA GLY A 560 1.99 14.92 4.31
C GLY A 560 1.14 15.65 5.35
N ILE A 561 1.52 15.57 6.64
CA ILE A 561 0.83 16.27 7.73
C ILE A 561 0.84 17.78 7.49
N ARG A 562 2.00 18.33 7.14
CA ARG A 562 2.13 19.77 6.87
C ARG A 562 1.21 20.25 5.73
N ILE A 563 1.12 19.48 4.64
CA ILE A 563 0.26 19.87 3.51
C ILE A 563 -1.20 19.92 3.95
N ILE A 564 -1.67 18.91 4.66
CA ILE A 564 -3.06 18.86 5.15
C ILE A 564 -3.31 19.99 6.17
N GLU A 565 -2.39 20.23 7.11
CA GLU A 565 -2.50 21.32 8.08
C GLU A 565 -2.63 22.68 7.37
N ILE A 566 -1.80 22.96 6.38
CA ILE A 566 -1.85 24.23 5.65
C ILE A 566 -3.15 24.37 4.85
N LEU A 567 -3.57 23.31 4.14
CA LEU A 567 -4.81 23.34 3.33
C LEU A 567 -6.07 23.53 4.20
N ARG A 568 -6.05 23.08 5.46
CA ARG A 568 -7.15 23.30 6.41
C ARG A 568 -7.14 24.68 7.03
N ARG A 569 -5.96 25.31 7.16
CA ARG A 569 -5.84 26.71 7.63
C ARG A 569 -6.18 27.72 6.53
N ILE A 570 -5.86 27.41 5.29
CA ILE A 570 -6.45 28.06 4.12
C ILE A 570 -7.88 27.49 4.00
N PRO A 571 -8.95 28.31 3.93
CA PRO A 571 -10.33 27.82 3.95
C PRO A 571 -10.72 27.08 2.64
N VAL A 572 -9.96 26.00 2.35
CA VAL A 572 -10.15 25.03 1.24
C VAL A 572 -10.24 23.61 1.78
N GLU A 573 -10.79 23.46 2.96
CA GLU A 573 -10.92 22.19 3.69
C GLU A 573 -11.64 21.08 2.90
N TRP A 574 -12.52 21.44 1.96
CA TRP A 574 -13.24 20.50 1.13
C TRP A 574 -12.31 19.53 0.38
N ILE A 575 -11.10 19.96 -0.03
CA ILE A 575 -10.14 19.11 -0.75
C ILE A 575 -9.48 18.08 0.18
N THR A 576 -9.49 18.31 1.49
CA THR A 576 -8.97 17.39 2.51
C THR A 576 -10.04 16.54 3.16
N SER A 577 -11.33 16.84 2.92
CA SER A 577 -12.48 16.14 3.49
C SER A 577 -12.86 14.92 2.65
N ALA A 578 -12.89 13.76 3.29
CA ALA A 578 -13.38 12.54 2.68
C ALA A 578 -14.89 12.61 2.40
N GLU A 579 -15.66 13.22 3.29
CA GLU A 579 -17.12 13.35 3.16
C GLU A 579 -17.49 14.23 1.97
N LEU A 580 -16.92 15.44 1.87
CA LEU A 580 -17.20 16.37 0.76
C LEU A 580 -16.71 15.81 -0.58
N THR A 581 -15.61 15.07 -0.59
CA THR A 581 -15.17 14.35 -1.81
C THR A 581 -16.15 13.24 -2.17
N GLY A 582 -16.73 12.54 -1.20
CA GLY A 582 -17.79 11.54 -1.40
C GLY A 582 -19.07 12.14 -1.99
N GLU A 583 -19.43 13.35 -1.58
CA GLU A 583 -20.57 14.09 -2.18
C GLU A 583 -20.33 14.41 -3.66
N MET A 584 -19.12 14.78 -4.04
CA MET A 584 -18.75 14.97 -5.44
C MET A 584 -18.88 13.67 -6.26
N GLU A 585 -18.51 12.51 -5.71
CA GLU A 585 -18.71 11.21 -6.38
C GLU A 585 -20.21 10.89 -6.51
N SER A 586 -20.99 11.17 -5.48
CA SER A 586 -22.46 11.00 -5.51
C SER A 586 -23.12 11.89 -6.57
N ALA A 587 -22.66 13.15 -6.71
CA ALA A 587 -23.13 14.05 -7.77
C ALA A 587 -22.79 13.49 -9.17
N LEU A 588 -21.63 12.86 -9.32
CA LEU A 588 -21.24 12.21 -10.59
C LEU A 588 -22.15 11.01 -10.92
N ILE A 589 -22.57 10.24 -9.91
CA ILE A 589 -23.57 9.17 -10.09
C ILE A 589 -24.94 9.76 -10.50
N ALA A 590 -25.31 10.92 -9.93
CA ALA A 590 -26.54 11.60 -10.36
C ALA A 590 -26.47 12.06 -11.84
N VAL A 591 -25.29 12.48 -12.33
CA VAL A 591 -25.07 12.74 -13.77
C VAL A 591 -25.24 11.46 -14.58
N GLN A 592 -24.66 10.36 -14.16
CA GLN A 592 -24.78 9.05 -14.82
C GLN A 592 -26.22 8.55 -14.90
N GLN A 593 -27.02 8.88 -13.91
CA GLN A 593 -28.46 8.54 -13.85
C GLN A 593 -29.35 9.56 -14.60
N GLY A 594 -28.78 10.62 -15.18
CA GLY A 594 -29.54 11.68 -15.84
C GLY A 594 -30.35 12.58 -14.89
N LYS A 595 -30.06 12.52 -13.57
CA LYS A 595 -30.74 13.34 -12.54
C LYS A 595 -30.06 14.71 -12.35
N LEU A 596 -28.82 14.87 -12.75
CA LEU A 596 -28.05 16.11 -12.73
C LEU A 596 -27.46 16.34 -14.12
N ALA A 597 -27.50 17.58 -14.62
CA ALA A 597 -26.87 17.92 -15.89
C ALA A 597 -25.33 17.94 -15.74
N ALA A 598 -24.62 17.38 -16.71
CA ALA A 598 -23.15 17.39 -16.70
C ALA A 598 -22.58 18.81 -16.68
N SER A 599 -23.23 19.76 -17.36
CA SER A 599 -22.83 21.19 -17.36
C SER A 599 -22.94 21.83 -15.97
N GLU A 600 -23.98 21.47 -15.19
CA GLU A 600 -24.15 21.95 -13.82
C GLU A 600 -23.06 21.38 -12.90
N TYR A 601 -22.79 20.08 -12.98
CA TYR A 601 -21.69 19.45 -12.25
C TYR A 601 -20.34 20.09 -12.61
N MET A 602 -20.06 20.29 -13.88
CA MET A 602 -18.80 20.90 -14.33
C MET A 602 -18.66 22.35 -13.90
N GLN A 603 -19.76 23.11 -13.83
CA GLN A 603 -19.73 24.49 -13.31
C GLN A 603 -19.34 24.49 -11.82
N GLN A 604 -19.88 23.59 -11.01
CA GLN A 604 -19.47 23.44 -9.62
C GLN A 604 -17.98 23.12 -9.47
N ILE A 605 -17.45 22.23 -10.33
CA ILE A 605 -16.00 21.90 -10.34
C ILE A 605 -15.15 23.10 -10.74
N ILE A 606 -15.58 23.89 -11.72
CA ILE A 606 -14.90 25.12 -12.14
C ILE A 606 -14.88 26.14 -10.99
N ASP A 607 -16.00 26.34 -10.33
CA ASP A 607 -16.12 27.27 -9.19
C ASP A 607 -15.23 26.84 -8.02
N GLN A 608 -15.21 25.53 -7.71
CA GLN A 608 -14.30 24.95 -6.70
C GLN A 608 -12.81 25.08 -7.09
N THR A 609 -12.49 24.94 -8.39
CA THR A 609 -11.12 25.11 -8.87
C THR A 609 -10.68 26.57 -8.77
N ASN A 610 -11.55 27.51 -9.11
CA ASN A 610 -11.32 28.95 -8.94
C ASN A 610 -11.10 29.31 -7.46
N ASP A 611 -11.97 28.80 -6.57
CA ASP A 611 -11.86 29.01 -5.13
C ASP A 611 -10.53 28.47 -4.58
N LEU A 612 -10.19 27.21 -4.90
CA LEU A 612 -8.94 26.56 -4.51
C LEU A 612 -7.71 27.38 -4.91
N VAL A 613 -7.66 27.79 -6.18
CA VAL A 613 -6.49 28.52 -6.71
C VAL A 613 -6.40 29.90 -6.11
N THR A 614 -7.50 30.64 -6.03
CA THR A 614 -7.54 31.99 -5.48
C THR A 614 -7.14 32.00 -4.01
N LYS A 615 -7.73 31.14 -3.20
CA LYS A 615 -7.43 31.06 -1.75
C LYS A 615 -5.98 30.63 -1.50
N ILE A 616 -5.41 29.66 -2.27
CA ILE A 616 -4.01 29.26 -2.12
C ILE A 616 -3.06 30.36 -2.63
N ARG A 617 -3.39 31.07 -3.69
CA ARG A 617 -2.55 32.15 -4.23
C ARG A 617 -2.53 33.38 -3.33
N ASP A 618 -3.70 33.79 -2.83
CA ASP A 618 -3.91 35.07 -2.17
C ASP A 618 -3.70 35.01 -0.65
N HIS A 619 -3.44 33.79 -0.07
CA HIS A 619 -3.15 33.70 1.36
C HIS A 619 -1.80 34.34 1.69
N GLU A 620 -1.76 35.14 2.71
CA GLU A 620 -0.52 35.64 3.31
C GLU A 620 0.10 34.56 4.20
N ARG A 621 1.37 34.20 3.95
CA ARG A 621 2.07 33.18 4.76
C ARG A 621 2.16 33.54 6.24
N SER A 622 2.25 34.84 6.52
CA SER A 622 2.20 35.39 7.88
C SER A 622 0.88 35.11 8.56
N ASP A 623 -0.23 35.08 7.83
CA ASP A 623 -1.57 35.06 8.39
C ASP A 623 -2.09 33.65 8.72
N LEU A 624 -1.45 32.62 8.18
CA LEU A 624 -1.85 31.21 8.43
C LEU A 624 -1.87 30.83 9.92
N PHE A 625 -1.06 31.50 10.73
CA PHE A 625 -0.90 31.25 12.16
C PHE A 625 -1.10 32.49 13.02
N THR A 626 -1.43 33.67 12.41
CA THR A 626 -1.79 34.88 13.13
C THR A 626 -3.14 34.67 13.80
N GLY A 627 -3.25 34.97 15.05
CA GLY A 627 -4.44 34.76 15.89
C GLY A 627 -4.36 33.49 16.75
N ASP A 628 -3.43 32.60 16.48
CA ASP A 628 -3.13 31.53 17.39
C ASP A 628 -2.46 32.08 18.66
N GLN A 629 -2.92 31.64 19.82
CA GLN A 629 -2.27 32.00 21.09
C GLN A 629 -0.82 31.48 21.10
N SER A 630 0.09 32.20 21.77
CA SER A 630 1.44 31.70 21.97
C SER A 630 1.42 30.34 22.63
N ILE A 631 2.27 29.43 22.13
CA ILE A 631 2.39 28.06 22.68
C ILE A 631 3.25 28.00 23.96
N GLY A 632 3.85 29.11 24.38
CA GLY A 632 4.69 29.16 25.54
C GLY A 632 5.74 30.28 25.49
N GLN A 633 6.64 30.25 26.46
CA GLN A 633 7.77 31.19 26.54
C GLN A 633 9.04 30.60 25.96
N CYS A 634 9.83 31.44 25.31
CA CYS A 634 11.10 31.07 24.75
C CYS A 634 12.10 30.61 25.85
N PRO A 635 12.71 29.45 25.75
CA PRO A 635 13.64 28.96 26.75
C PRO A 635 14.91 29.80 26.86
N LEU A 636 15.24 30.63 25.86
CA LEU A 636 16.44 31.47 25.86
C LEU A 636 16.19 32.89 26.41
N CYS A 637 15.03 33.51 26.08
CA CYS A 637 14.83 34.92 26.34
C CYS A 637 13.44 35.25 26.95
N GLN A 638 12.64 34.24 27.26
CA GLN A 638 11.30 34.34 27.87
C GLN A 638 10.24 35.12 27.04
N SER A 639 10.56 35.50 25.80
CA SER A 639 9.59 36.13 24.89
C SER A 639 8.63 35.06 24.35
N LYS A 640 7.56 35.50 23.70
CA LYS A 640 6.54 34.59 23.14
C LYS A 640 7.11 33.71 22.02
N ILE A 641 6.60 32.52 21.94
CA ILE A 641 6.84 31.61 20.80
C ILE A 641 5.67 31.73 19.81
N THR A 642 5.98 32.05 18.57
CA THR A 642 5.06 32.08 17.45
C THR A 642 5.13 30.82 16.62
N GLU A 643 4.05 30.46 15.98
CA GLU A 643 3.95 29.29 15.10
C GLU A 643 4.07 29.67 13.64
N THR A 644 4.75 28.86 12.85
CA THR A 644 4.82 28.95 11.39
C THR A 644 4.44 27.57 10.78
N ALA A 645 4.34 27.49 9.48
CA ALA A 645 4.10 26.22 8.77
C ALA A 645 5.21 25.17 9.01
N LEU A 646 6.41 25.59 9.39
CA LEU A 646 7.57 24.71 9.49
C LEU A 646 8.14 24.59 10.91
N SER A 647 7.88 25.60 11.77
CA SER A 647 8.55 25.72 13.07
C SER A 647 7.76 26.51 14.08
N TYR A 648 8.13 26.35 15.34
CA TYR A 648 7.83 27.21 16.46
C TYR A 648 9.04 28.10 16.71
N THR A 649 8.87 29.42 16.63
CA THR A 649 9.98 30.38 16.58
C THR A 649 9.77 31.48 17.61
N CYS A 650 10.83 31.90 18.28
CA CYS A 650 10.75 33.07 19.17
C CYS A 650 10.40 34.32 18.35
N GLU A 651 9.48 35.14 18.81
CA GLU A 651 9.10 36.42 18.17
C GLU A 651 10.29 37.35 17.93
N LYS A 652 11.32 37.29 18.78
CA LYS A 652 12.58 38.05 18.62
C LYS A 652 13.56 37.44 17.60
N ASN A 653 13.24 36.31 16.98
CA ASN A 653 14.05 35.71 15.91
C ASN A 653 13.65 36.24 14.52
N GLU A 654 12.80 37.25 14.42
CA GLU A 654 12.33 37.83 13.17
C GLU A 654 13.21 39.04 12.76
N GLY A 655 13.33 39.28 11.47
CA GLY A 655 14.02 40.41 10.90
C GLY A 655 15.55 40.29 10.79
N LYS A 656 16.23 41.43 10.50
CA LYS A 656 17.68 41.49 10.32
C LYS A 656 18.43 41.56 11.66
N ASP A 657 17.81 42.12 12.69
CA ASP A 657 18.37 42.30 14.03
C ASP A 657 17.79 41.25 14.96
N LYS A 658 18.22 40.00 14.80
CA LYS A 658 17.74 38.89 15.61
C LYS A 658 18.18 39.00 17.05
N GLY A 659 17.22 39.32 17.95
CA GLY A 659 17.45 39.34 19.39
C GLY A 659 17.46 37.96 20.08
N CYS A 660 17.06 36.91 19.37
CA CYS A 660 17.05 35.51 19.84
C CYS A 660 17.24 34.52 18.67
N THR A 661 17.78 33.35 18.97
CA THR A 661 18.08 32.31 17.95
C THR A 661 17.19 31.09 18.06
N PHE A 662 16.21 31.07 18.98
CA PHE A 662 15.39 29.88 19.23
C PHE A 662 14.47 29.57 18.04
N VAL A 663 14.60 28.36 17.54
CA VAL A 663 13.72 27.74 16.53
C VAL A 663 13.55 26.26 16.85
N PHE A 664 12.31 25.82 17.00
CA PHE A 664 11.97 24.41 17.12
C PHE A 664 11.20 23.96 15.87
N TRP A 665 11.80 23.05 15.11
CA TRP A 665 11.20 22.58 13.86
C TRP A 665 10.09 21.56 14.11
N LYS A 666 8.92 21.74 13.50
CA LYS A 666 7.78 20.81 13.61
C LYS A 666 8.14 19.40 13.16
N ASP A 667 9.00 19.25 12.15
CA ASP A 667 9.56 17.97 11.71
C ASP A 667 10.97 17.80 12.31
N THR A 668 11.05 17.22 13.47
CA THR A 668 12.28 16.93 14.19
C THR A 668 12.44 15.43 14.37
N SER A 669 13.60 14.87 13.96
CA SER A 669 13.92 13.44 14.05
C SER A 669 12.89 12.52 13.37
N GLY A 670 12.25 13.00 12.29
CA GLY A 670 11.24 12.25 11.53
C GLY A 670 9.85 12.21 12.17
N ARG A 671 9.64 12.86 13.34
CA ARG A 671 8.35 13.04 13.99
C ARG A 671 7.80 14.42 13.71
N TRP A 672 6.50 14.51 13.48
CA TRP A 672 5.79 15.77 13.50
C TRP A 672 5.45 16.17 14.93
N PHE A 673 5.81 17.38 15.30
CA PHE A 673 5.45 17.99 16.59
C PHE A 673 4.26 18.92 16.37
N ASP A 674 3.10 18.48 16.76
CA ASP A 674 1.89 19.28 16.80
C ASP A 674 1.97 20.35 17.91
N ARG A 675 1.02 21.29 17.86
CA ARG A 675 0.96 22.42 18.78
C ARG A 675 0.89 21.98 20.26
N THR A 676 0.08 20.98 20.57
CA THR A 676 -0.11 20.47 21.94
C THR A 676 1.18 19.86 22.48
N THR A 677 1.80 18.98 21.71
CA THR A 677 3.08 18.36 22.08
C THR A 677 4.21 19.39 22.21
N ALA A 678 4.25 20.38 21.31
CA ALA A 678 5.26 21.44 21.36
C ALA A 678 5.07 22.36 22.60
N SER A 679 3.84 22.74 22.92
CA SER A 679 3.53 23.55 24.12
C SER A 679 3.92 22.78 25.37
N ARG A 680 3.56 21.50 25.47
CA ARG A 680 3.94 20.65 26.60
C ARG A 680 5.46 20.55 26.75
N LEU A 681 6.20 20.36 25.67
CA LEU A 681 7.67 20.28 25.69
C LEU A 681 8.31 21.62 26.17
N LEU A 682 7.76 22.76 25.77
CA LEU A 682 8.22 24.07 26.22
C LEU A 682 7.98 24.30 27.73
N GLN A 683 6.88 23.79 28.28
CA GLN A 683 6.51 23.90 29.69
C GLN A 683 7.29 22.93 30.57
N GLU A 684 7.28 21.65 30.23
CA GLU A 684 7.85 20.56 31.04
C GLU A 684 9.36 20.39 30.83
N LYS A 685 9.93 20.96 29.75
CA LYS A 685 11.35 20.81 29.33
C LYS A 685 11.75 19.38 28.96
N LYS A 686 10.96 18.40 29.34
CA LYS A 686 11.20 16.97 29.09
C LYS A 686 9.86 16.25 28.91
N ILE A 687 9.77 15.41 27.87
CA ILE A 687 8.67 14.46 27.69
C ILE A 687 9.27 13.07 27.56
N GLU A 688 8.89 12.19 28.47
CA GLU A 688 9.30 10.77 28.45
C GLU A 688 8.32 9.95 27.61
N ASP A 689 8.79 8.81 27.11
CA ASP A 689 8.02 7.84 26.36
C ASP A 689 7.22 8.42 25.16
N LEU A 690 7.76 9.45 24.50
CA LEU A 690 7.08 10.09 23.39
C LEU A 690 7.13 9.19 22.14
N HIS A 691 5.95 8.87 21.58
CA HIS A 691 5.77 8.03 20.42
C HIS A 691 5.97 8.79 19.10
N GLY A 692 6.02 8.05 17.98
CA GLY A 692 5.94 8.61 16.62
C GLY A 692 7.29 8.84 15.93
N PHE A 693 8.39 8.37 16.52
CA PHE A 693 9.71 8.42 15.89
C PHE A 693 9.92 7.19 15.02
N PHE A 694 10.72 7.37 13.98
CA PHE A 694 11.09 6.29 13.06
C PHE A 694 12.60 6.24 12.89
N ASN A 695 13.17 5.04 13.00
CA ASN A 695 14.57 4.81 12.70
C ASN A 695 14.80 4.79 11.17
N ARG A 696 16.07 4.67 10.75
CA ARG A 696 16.43 4.62 9.32
C ARG A 696 15.88 3.43 8.55
N ASN A 697 15.42 2.41 9.26
CA ASN A 697 14.78 1.22 8.69
C ASN A 697 13.26 1.36 8.57
N GLY A 698 12.69 2.48 9.06
CA GLY A 698 11.24 2.72 9.08
C GLY A 698 10.50 2.05 10.24
N GLU A 699 11.23 1.58 11.28
CA GLU A 699 10.63 1.01 12.48
C GLU A 699 10.30 2.12 13.48
N SER A 700 9.11 2.05 14.08
CA SER A 700 8.68 3.04 15.06
C SER A 700 9.32 2.76 16.44
N TYR A 701 9.72 3.81 17.12
CA TYR A 701 10.24 3.75 18.49
C TYR A 701 9.73 4.90 19.34
N THR A 702 9.83 4.74 20.65
CA THR A 702 9.59 5.77 21.66
C THR A 702 10.92 6.32 22.16
N THR A 703 10.93 7.60 22.52
CA THR A 703 12.13 8.23 23.08
C THR A 703 11.76 9.37 24.01
N THR A 704 12.69 9.74 24.88
CA THR A 704 12.58 10.95 25.69
C THR A 704 13.08 12.15 24.89
N ILE A 705 12.31 13.23 24.86
CA ILE A 705 12.68 14.50 24.24
C ILE A 705 12.92 15.53 25.35
N THR A 706 14.01 16.29 25.22
CA THR A 706 14.37 17.37 26.15
C THR A 706 14.74 18.64 25.40
N ILE A 707 14.49 19.78 26.01
CA ILE A 707 15.06 21.08 25.60
C ILE A 707 16.13 21.41 26.62
N ASP A 708 17.39 21.56 26.17
CA ASP A 708 18.49 21.98 27.02
C ASP A 708 18.52 23.53 27.22
N ASP A 709 19.39 24.00 28.09
CA ASP A 709 19.54 25.44 28.43
C ASP A 709 19.98 26.29 27.23
N SER A 710 20.52 25.68 26.17
CA SER A 710 20.84 26.33 24.90
C SER A 710 19.62 26.41 23.96
N GLY A 711 18.47 25.94 24.37
CA GLY A 711 17.25 25.86 23.58
C GLY A 711 17.27 24.76 22.51
N LYS A 712 18.25 23.87 22.57
CA LYS A 712 18.34 22.77 21.60
C LYS A 712 17.43 21.63 22.03
N VAL A 713 16.58 21.22 21.09
CA VAL A 713 15.75 20.02 21.25
C VAL A 713 16.58 18.79 20.92
N THR A 714 16.72 17.89 21.88
CA THR A 714 17.48 16.65 21.78
C THR A 714 16.61 15.46 22.09
N SER A 715 16.82 14.37 21.38
CA SER A 715 16.24 13.06 21.71
C SER A 715 17.31 12.24 22.43
N ALA A 716 17.08 11.93 23.69
CA ALA A 716 17.76 10.80 24.30
C ALA A 716 16.95 9.57 23.88
N LEU A 717 17.58 8.59 23.24
CA LEU A 717 17.03 7.25 23.32
C LEU A 717 16.69 7.06 24.79
N SER A 718 15.41 6.87 25.13
CA SER A 718 15.03 6.62 26.49
C SER A 718 16.10 5.68 27.03
N SER A 719 16.68 6.02 28.18
CA SER A 719 17.51 5.08 28.93
C SER A 719 16.60 3.95 29.43
N GLY A 720 15.82 3.45 28.49
CA GLY A 720 15.17 2.17 28.57
C GLY A 720 16.28 1.21 28.71
N THR A 721 16.46 0.76 29.92
CA THR A 721 17.20 -0.41 30.35
C THR A 721 18.06 -0.93 29.23
N ARG A 722 19.37 -0.55 29.24
CA ARG A 722 20.39 -1.31 28.51
C ARG A 722 19.93 -2.75 28.64
N ALA A 723 19.61 -3.39 27.53
CA ALA A 723 19.08 -4.75 27.55
C ALA A 723 19.94 -5.54 28.52
N LYS A 724 19.33 -6.19 29.49
CA LYS A 724 20.08 -6.90 30.55
C LYS A 724 21.15 -7.71 29.88
N THR A 725 22.41 -7.37 30.17
CA THR A 725 23.54 -8.17 29.71
C THR A 725 23.45 -9.51 30.39
N THR A 726 23.70 -10.58 29.67
CA THR A 726 23.93 -11.90 30.26
C THR A 726 25.19 -11.82 31.11
N ASP A 727 25.31 -12.66 32.17
CA ASP A 727 26.50 -12.69 32.99
C ASP A 727 27.73 -13.28 32.25
N GLU A 728 27.56 -13.88 31.08
CA GLU A 728 28.61 -14.47 30.28
C GLU A 728 29.36 -13.42 29.46
N ALA A 729 30.71 -13.35 29.68
CA ALA A 729 31.63 -12.51 28.95
C ALA A 729 31.95 -13.14 27.58
N VAL A 730 31.79 -12.38 26.49
CA VAL A 730 32.15 -12.80 25.13
C VAL A 730 33.64 -12.55 24.85
N CYS A 731 34.15 -11.35 25.13
CA CYS A 731 35.56 -10.95 25.00
C CYS A 731 35.79 -9.57 25.65
N PRO A 732 37.04 -9.15 25.88
CA PRO A 732 37.36 -7.76 26.23
C PRO A 732 36.94 -6.81 25.12
N CYS A 733 36.57 -5.58 25.48
CA CYS A 733 36.20 -4.56 24.50
C CYS A 733 37.40 -4.12 23.67
N PRO A 734 37.31 -4.13 22.32
CA PRO A 734 38.43 -3.69 21.47
C PRO A 734 38.62 -2.16 21.42
N LYS A 735 37.84 -1.37 22.19
CA LYS A 735 37.76 0.10 22.04
C LYS A 735 37.86 0.89 23.34
N CYS A 736 37.82 0.26 24.49
CA CYS A 736 38.05 0.89 25.78
C CYS A 736 38.86 -0.04 26.70
N ASP A 737 39.59 0.54 27.63
CA ASP A 737 40.39 -0.18 28.63
C ASP A 737 39.47 -0.59 29.79
N GLY A 738 39.27 -1.88 29.99
CA GLY A 738 38.51 -2.45 31.11
C GLY A 738 37.07 -2.88 30.85
N GLY A 739 36.45 -2.46 29.72
CA GLY A 739 35.10 -2.90 29.35
C GLY A 739 35.11 -4.33 28.80
N ILE A 740 34.05 -5.08 29.07
CA ILE A 740 33.81 -6.44 28.61
C ILE A 740 32.63 -6.45 27.65
N ILE A 741 32.79 -7.12 26.51
CA ILE A 741 31.66 -7.38 25.61
C ILE A 741 30.79 -8.49 26.19
N ARG A 742 29.50 -8.20 26.36
CA ARG A 742 28.52 -9.13 26.84
C ARG A 742 27.37 -9.24 25.82
N GLU A 743 26.65 -10.32 25.91
CA GLU A 743 25.45 -10.52 25.09
C GLU A 743 24.28 -9.72 25.66
N THR A 744 23.55 -9.02 24.81
CA THR A 744 22.27 -8.37 25.09
C THR A 744 21.18 -8.98 24.22
N ASP A 745 19.93 -8.57 24.33
CA ASP A 745 18.83 -9.07 23.49
C ASP A 745 19.10 -8.86 21.99
N THR A 746 19.82 -7.80 21.61
CA THR A 746 19.99 -7.38 20.21
C THR A 746 21.43 -7.27 19.74
N HIS A 747 22.40 -7.17 20.64
CA HIS A 747 23.81 -6.93 20.31
C HIS A 747 24.76 -7.67 21.25
N TYR A 748 25.98 -7.85 20.79
CA TYR A 748 27.15 -8.10 21.62
C TYR A 748 27.80 -6.75 21.92
N ALA A 749 27.58 -6.19 23.10
CA ALA A 749 27.90 -4.78 23.43
C ALA A 749 28.82 -4.69 24.65
N CYS A 750 29.62 -3.62 24.73
CA CYS A 750 30.47 -3.33 25.87
C CYS A 750 29.61 -2.98 27.12
N ASP A 751 30.00 -3.50 28.31
CA ASP A 751 29.32 -3.21 29.58
C ASP A 751 29.75 -1.88 30.21
N ASP A 752 30.83 -1.26 29.76
CA ASP A 752 31.26 0.07 30.16
C ASP A 752 30.33 1.17 29.59
N GLU A 753 29.72 1.96 30.47
CA GLU A 753 28.74 3.01 30.12
C GLU A 753 29.33 4.19 29.35
N GLU A 754 30.61 4.47 29.51
CA GLU A 754 31.30 5.55 28.82
C GLU A 754 31.82 5.13 27.44
N CYS A 755 31.86 3.84 27.15
CA CYS A 755 32.30 3.31 25.88
C CYS A 755 31.36 3.61 24.72
N LYS A 756 31.85 4.34 23.72
CA LYS A 756 31.07 4.72 22.51
C LYS A 756 30.95 3.58 21.47
N PHE A 757 31.51 2.42 21.73
CA PHE A 757 31.45 1.28 20.84
C PHE A 757 30.09 0.58 20.93
N ARG A 758 29.37 0.51 19.81
CA ARG A 758 28.03 -0.08 19.76
C ARG A 758 28.01 -1.61 19.69
N GLY A 759 29.15 -2.26 19.55
CA GLY A 759 29.25 -3.72 19.46
C GLY A 759 28.86 -4.30 18.11
N VAL A 760 28.53 -5.59 18.10
CA VAL A 760 28.12 -6.38 16.92
C VAL A 760 26.64 -6.75 17.08
N GLY A 761 25.81 -6.50 16.07
CA GLY A 761 24.39 -6.91 16.09
C GLY A 761 24.25 -8.43 16.09
N LYS A 762 23.34 -8.97 16.88
CA LYS A 762 23.00 -10.41 16.91
C LYS A 762 22.31 -10.87 15.61
N GLU A 763 21.68 -9.97 14.88
CA GLU A 763 21.14 -10.22 13.55
C GLU A 763 21.71 -9.23 12.55
N ILE A 764 22.33 -9.73 11.49
CA ILE A 764 22.85 -8.94 10.37
C ILE A 764 22.29 -9.51 9.07
N CYS A 765 21.56 -8.70 8.30
CA CYS A 765 20.94 -9.11 7.04
C CYS A 765 20.13 -10.41 7.17
N LYS A 766 19.27 -10.50 8.18
CA LYS A 766 18.39 -11.65 8.50
C LYS A 766 19.16 -12.95 8.83
N ARG A 767 20.41 -12.84 9.19
CA ARG A 767 21.27 -13.95 9.64
C ARG A 767 21.66 -13.69 11.09
N GLU A 768 21.41 -14.64 11.97
CA GLU A 768 21.81 -14.58 13.37
C GLU A 768 23.34 -14.78 13.48
N ILE A 769 24.00 -13.93 14.27
CA ILE A 769 25.43 -13.98 14.54
C ILE A 769 25.65 -14.66 15.89
N SER A 770 26.38 -15.74 15.89
CA SER A 770 26.69 -16.48 17.13
C SER A 770 27.75 -15.74 17.98
N PRO A 771 27.84 -16.04 19.30
CA PRO A 771 28.87 -15.49 20.18
C PRO A 771 30.29 -15.74 19.67
N ALA A 772 30.55 -16.91 19.07
CA ALA A 772 31.86 -17.26 18.48
C ALA A 772 32.22 -16.40 17.26
N GLU A 773 31.23 -16.15 16.38
CA GLU A 773 31.39 -15.26 15.22
C GLU A 773 31.60 -13.81 15.67
N ALA A 774 30.84 -13.34 16.68
CA ALA A 774 30.98 -12.01 17.24
C ALA A 774 32.38 -11.84 17.87
N LYS A 775 32.87 -12.85 18.60
CA LYS A 775 34.23 -12.86 19.18
C LYS A 775 35.32 -12.76 18.10
N ALA A 776 35.20 -13.52 17.01
CA ALA A 776 36.14 -13.45 15.89
C ALA A 776 36.18 -12.05 15.26
N ILE A 777 35.00 -11.41 15.05
CA ILE A 777 34.93 -10.05 14.53
C ILE A 777 35.61 -9.04 15.47
N LEU A 778 35.42 -9.20 16.78
CA LEU A 778 35.86 -8.24 17.79
C LEU A 778 37.34 -8.41 18.17
N VAL A 779 37.85 -9.63 18.20
CA VAL A 779 39.22 -9.95 18.59
C VAL A 779 40.16 -9.99 17.38
N ASP A 780 39.76 -10.71 16.31
CA ASP A 780 40.58 -10.92 15.13
C ASP A 780 40.36 -9.85 14.07
N GLY A 781 39.38 -8.97 14.28
CA GLY A 781 38.96 -7.93 13.33
C GLY A 781 38.15 -8.45 12.15
N LYS A 782 37.99 -9.77 11.99
CA LYS A 782 37.30 -10.38 10.84
C LYS A 782 36.73 -11.75 11.20
N SER A 783 35.52 -12.04 10.74
CA SER A 783 34.88 -13.36 10.86
C SER A 783 35.43 -14.38 9.85
N GLY A 784 35.14 -15.66 10.04
CA GLY A 784 35.13 -16.65 8.96
C GLY A 784 34.11 -16.27 7.87
N LEU A 785 34.12 -17.02 6.75
CA LEU A 785 33.07 -16.84 5.74
C LEU A 785 31.72 -17.29 6.32
N ILE A 786 30.75 -16.37 6.36
CA ILE A 786 29.42 -16.62 6.88
C ILE A 786 28.45 -16.68 5.69
N ASP A 787 27.67 -17.76 5.61
CA ASP A 787 26.68 -17.97 4.57
C ASP A 787 25.29 -17.46 4.99
N ASN A 788 24.38 -17.40 4.02
CA ASN A 788 22.95 -17.13 4.22
C ASN A 788 22.59 -15.72 4.72
N PHE A 789 23.43 -14.72 4.49
CA PHE A 789 22.95 -13.34 4.57
C PHE A 789 21.92 -13.08 3.49
N ILE A 790 20.83 -12.40 3.80
CA ILE A 790 19.78 -12.08 2.83
C ILE A 790 19.93 -10.63 2.37
N SER A 791 20.14 -10.43 1.07
CA SER A 791 20.24 -9.10 0.48
C SER A 791 18.89 -8.36 0.50
N ARG A 792 18.89 -7.04 0.32
CA ARG A 792 17.65 -6.22 0.19
C ARG A 792 16.69 -6.71 -0.92
N ARG A 793 17.20 -7.49 -1.88
CA ARG A 793 16.41 -8.12 -2.98
C ARG A 793 15.96 -9.55 -2.66
N GLY A 794 16.11 -9.99 -1.39
CA GLY A 794 15.69 -11.32 -0.95
C GLY A 794 16.60 -12.46 -1.41
N ARG A 795 17.83 -12.19 -1.90
CA ARG A 795 18.75 -13.22 -2.39
C ARG A 795 19.79 -13.55 -1.31
N PRO A 796 20.06 -14.82 -1.02
CA PRO A 796 21.12 -15.21 -0.11
C PRO A 796 22.50 -14.88 -0.72
N PHE A 797 23.47 -14.53 0.15
CA PHE A 797 24.86 -14.29 -0.23
C PHE A 797 25.81 -14.62 0.92
N PRO A 798 27.02 -15.14 0.64
CA PRO A 798 28.07 -15.31 1.63
C PRO A 798 28.92 -14.03 1.75
N ALA A 799 29.45 -13.77 2.95
CA ALA A 799 30.39 -12.68 3.17
C ALA A 799 31.19 -12.88 4.47
N PHE A 800 32.35 -12.22 4.58
CA PHE A 800 33.05 -12.00 5.85
C PHE A 800 32.46 -10.72 6.48
N LEU A 801 32.39 -10.71 7.80
CA LEU A 801 32.16 -9.49 8.58
C LEU A 801 33.50 -8.96 9.08
N VAL A 802 33.76 -7.67 8.86
CA VAL A 802 35.04 -7.02 9.21
C VAL A 802 34.76 -5.81 10.09
N LEU A 803 35.55 -5.66 11.16
CA LEU A 803 35.49 -4.51 12.03
C LEU A 803 36.34 -3.36 11.43
N ASP A 804 35.64 -2.32 10.92
CA ASP A 804 36.29 -1.10 10.40
C ASP A 804 35.97 0.09 11.31
N GLY A 805 36.94 0.52 12.07
CA GLY A 805 36.77 1.53 13.13
C GLY A 805 35.75 1.06 14.17
N ASN A 806 34.63 1.78 14.32
CA ASN A 806 33.55 1.44 15.25
C ASN A 806 32.34 0.77 14.57
N LYS A 807 32.53 0.24 13.33
CA LYS A 807 31.42 -0.34 12.54
C LYS A 807 31.83 -1.71 12.03
N VAL A 808 30.83 -2.60 11.97
CA VAL A 808 30.97 -3.88 11.28
C VAL A 808 30.54 -3.72 9.83
N GLY A 809 31.39 -4.08 8.90
CA GLY A 809 31.17 -4.03 7.46
C GLY A 809 31.23 -5.41 6.82
N PHE A 810 30.87 -5.49 5.52
CA PHE A 810 30.98 -6.72 4.73
C PHE A 810 32.21 -6.70 3.85
N GLU A 811 32.96 -7.82 3.85
CA GLU A 811 33.93 -8.14 2.83
C GLU A 811 33.44 -9.39 2.08
N PHE A 812 33.40 -9.30 0.77
CA PHE A 812 32.88 -10.40 -0.07
C PHE A 812 34.03 -11.30 -0.52
N PRO A 813 33.84 -12.63 -0.53
CA PRO A 813 34.80 -13.55 -1.13
C PRO A 813 35.00 -13.19 -2.61
N PRO A 814 36.18 -13.45 -3.18
CA PRO A 814 36.41 -13.30 -4.61
C PRO A 814 35.34 -14.08 -5.39
N ARG A 815 34.70 -13.44 -6.34
CA ARG A 815 33.74 -14.15 -7.20
C ARG A 815 34.51 -15.20 -7.99
N GLU A 816 34.18 -16.46 -7.79
CA GLU A 816 34.57 -17.51 -8.71
C GLU A 816 33.92 -17.28 -10.07
N PRO A 817 34.67 -17.40 -11.17
CA PRO A 817 34.11 -17.36 -12.51
C PRO A 817 33.05 -18.45 -12.65
N ALA A 818 31.97 -18.18 -13.40
CA ALA A 818 30.98 -19.19 -13.72
C ALA A 818 31.67 -20.44 -14.32
N ALA A 819 31.18 -21.62 -13.99
CA ALA A 819 31.77 -22.88 -14.44
C ALA A 819 31.89 -23.00 -15.98
N ASP A 820 31.07 -22.23 -16.71
CA ASP A 820 31.03 -22.12 -18.18
C ASP A 820 31.82 -20.91 -18.73
N ALA A 821 32.58 -20.19 -17.90
CA ALA A 821 33.33 -19.01 -18.33
C ALA A 821 34.51 -19.44 -19.21
N ARG A 822 34.64 -18.82 -20.40
CA ARG A 822 35.79 -19.02 -21.28
C ARG A 822 37.06 -18.59 -20.57
N ARG A 823 38.07 -19.46 -20.54
CA ARG A 823 39.40 -19.23 -19.93
C ARG A 823 40.42 -18.92 -21.01
N PHE A 824 41.32 -18.00 -20.71
CA PHE A 824 42.31 -17.53 -21.64
C PHE A 824 43.71 -17.73 -21.02
N GLU A 825 44.72 -17.91 -21.84
CA GLU A 825 46.13 -18.03 -21.42
C GLU A 825 46.57 -16.73 -20.72
N VAL A 826 47.28 -16.88 -19.58
CA VAL A 826 47.74 -15.76 -18.75
C VAL A 826 49.17 -15.42 -19.05
N GLN A 827 49.48 -14.21 -19.47
CA GLN A 827 50.81 -13.70 -19.64
C GLN A 827 51.35 -13.08 -18.33
N PRO A 828 52.58 -13.37 -17.92
CA PRO A 828 53.16 -12.80 -16.69
C PRO A 828 53.40 -11.29 -16.81
N GLY A 829 53.34 -10.60 -15.67
CA GLY A 829 53.64 -9.17 -15.54
C GLY A 829 52.42 -8.27 -15.39
N VAL A 830 52.70 -6.99 -15.04
CA VAL A 830 51.67 -5.96 -14.84
C VAL A 830 51.08 -5.54 -16.17
N VAL A 831 49.76 -5.48 -16.24
CA VAL A 831 48.99 -5.03 -17.44
C VAL A 831 48.92 -3.51 -17.46
N ALA A 832 48.53 -2.90 -16.34
CA ALA A 832 48.35 -1.45 -16.20
C ALA A 832 48.49 -1.04 -14.72
N ILE A 833 48.63 0.26 -14.47
CA ILE A 833 48.54 0.84 -13.13
C ILE A 833 47.22 1.61 -12.99
N CYS A 834 46.44 1.29 -11.96
CA CYS A 834 45.17 1.99 -11.69
C CYS A 834 45.43 3.50 -11.49
N PRO A 835 44.85 4.39 -12.31
CA PRO A 835 45.17 5.82 -12.23
C PRO A 835 44.80 6.45 -10.87
N LYS A 836 43.76 5.96 -10.24
CA LYS A 836 43.22 6.49 -8.97
C LYS A 836 43.97 6.00 -7.72
N PHE A 837 44.28 4.73 -7.67
CA PHE A 837 44.84 4.09 -6.45
C PHE A 837 46.31 3.67 -6.61
N LYS A 838 46.91 3.90 -7.77
CA LYS A 838 48.31 3.53 -8.09
C LYS A 838 48.60 2.02 -7.88
N THR A 839 47.57 1.19 -7.96
CA THR A 839 47.66 -0.25 -7.77
C THR A 839 47.92 -0.93 -9.10
N GLU A 840 48.78 -1.95 -9.09
CA GLU A 840 49.08 -2.79 -10.25
C GLU A 840 47.91 -3.71 -10.59
N ILE A 841 47.52 -3.74 -11.86
CA ILE A 841 46.52 -4.63 -12.42
C ILE A 841 47.20 -5.75 -13.17
N TYR A 842 46.77 -6.95 -12.87
CA TYR A 842 47.27 -8.18 -13.43
C TYR A 842 46.21 -8.91 -14.27
N GLU A 843 46.69 -9.75 -15.15
CA GLU A 843 45.83 -10.63 -15.94
C GLU A 843 45.58 -11.94 -15.20
N THR A 844 44.36 -12.42 -15.23
CA THR A 844 43.95 -13.77 -14.79
C THR A 844 43.31 -14.51 -15.96
N GLU A 845 43.02 -15.78 -15.82
CA GLU A 845 42.36 -16.55 -16.88
C GLU A 845 41.05 -15.92 -17.39
N THR A 846 40.39 -15.11 -16.57
CA THR A 846 39.06 -14.59 -16.88
C THR A 846 38.89 -13.08 -16.75
N HIS A 847 39.78 -12.39 -16.01
CA HIS A 847 39.66 -10.97 -15.70
C HIS A 847 41.03 -10.25 -15.64
N TYR A 848 40.97 -8.90 -15.79
CA TYR A 848 42.06 -7.97 -15.44
C TYR A 848 41.72 -7.32 -14.09
N ARG A 849 42.51 -7.56 -13.05
CA ARG A 849 42.22 -7.09 -11.66
C ARG A 849 43.50 -6.97 -10.79
N PRO A 850 43.44 -6.24 -9.65
CA PRO A 850 44.56 -6.21 -8.71
C PRO A 850 44.74 -7.57 -8.02
N LYS A 851 46.00 -7.90 -7.59
CA LYS A 851 46.27 -9.14 -6.86
C LYS A 851 45.54 -9.24 -5.53
N THR A 852 45.33 -8.12 -4.84
CA THR A 852 44.65 -8.08 -3.53
C THR A 852 43.53 -7.05 -3.52
N SER A 853 42.45 -7.35 -2.84
CA SER A 853 41.31 -6.43 -2.65
C SER A 853 41.61 -5.30 -1.65
N ALA A 854 42.69 -5.41 -0.87
CA ALA A 854 43.09 -4.43 0.18
C ALA A 854 43.49 -3.06 -0.37
N SER A 855 43.71 -2.93 -1.68
CA SER A 855 44.21 -1.70 -2.32
C SER A 855 43.17 -0.59 -2.50
N GLY A 856 41.90 -0.83 -2.18
CA GLY A 856 40.80 0.09 -2.47
C GLY A 856 40.44 0.20 -3.97
N CYS A 857 41.23 -0.40 -4.87
CA CYS A 857 41.00 -0.45 -6.30
C CYS A 857 39.87 -1.45 -6.62
N LYS A 858 38.86 -0.99 -7.35
CA LYS A 858 37.66 -1.79 -7.72
C LYS A 858 37.66 -2.19 -9.20
N ILE A 859 38.77 -2.09 -9.88
CA ILE A 859 38.94 -2.54 -11.26
C ILE A 859 38.83 -4.07 -11.30
N ASP A 860 37.80 -4.55 -12.02
CA ASP A 860 37.55 -5.98 -12.27
C ASP A 860 36.92 -6.08 -13.67
N ILE A 861 37.78 -6.23 -14.67
CA ILE A 861 37.40 -6.18 -16.09
C ILE A 861 37.36 -7.60 -16.64
N PRO A 862 36.23 -8.13 -17.10
CA PRO A 862 36.16 -9.44 -17.76
C PRO A 862 37.00 -9.47 -19.05
N ARG A 863 37.70 -10.56 -19.26
CA ARG A 863 38.41 -10.79 -20.51
C ARG A 863 37.48 -11.13 -21.68
N GLU A 864 36.29 -11.65 -21.41
CA GLU A 864 35.25 -11.84 -22.41
C GLU A 864 34.13 -10.79 -22.26
N ILE A 865 33.93 -9.99 -23.29
CA ILE A 865 32.88 -8.98 -23.37
C ILE A 865 32.12 -9.15 -24.69
N GLY A 866 30.81 -9.48 -24.64
CA GLY A 866 30.02 -9.71 -25.83
C GLY A 866 30.55 -10.84 -26.72
N LYS A 867 30.97 -11.95 -26.13
CA LYS A 867 31.62 -13.09 -26.77
C LYS A 867 32.95 -12.79 -27.48
N ARG A 868 33.48 -11.57 -27.35
CA ARG A 868 34.78 -11.14 -27.85
C ARG A 868 35.80 -11.15 -26.70
N GLU A 869 37.02 -11.56 -26.95
CA GLU A 869 38.13 -11.38 -26.03
C GLU A 869 38.57 -9.91 -26.03
N LEU A 870 38.71 -9.32 -24.83
CA LEU A 870 39.34 -8.04 -24.63
C LEU A 870 40.84 -8.33 -24.44
N THR A 871 41.68 -7.91 -25.38
CA THR A 871 43.12 -8.16 -25.33
C THR A 871 43.80 -7.36 -24.22
N ARG A 872 45.04 -7.76 -23.87
CA ARG A 872 45.86 -7.10 -22.84
C ARG A 872 46.07 -5.60 -23.15
N GLU A 873 46.39 -5.27 -24.40
CA GLU A 873 46.61 -3.88 -24.83
C GLU A 873 45.31 -3.04 -24.82
N GLU A 874 44.17 -3.63 -25.16
CA GLU A 874 42.90 -2.99 -25.07
C GLU A 874 42.48 -2.74 -23.61
N ALA A 875 42.72 -3.71 -22.73
CA ALA A 875 42.47 -3.56 -21.29
C ALA A 875 43.36 -2.47 -20.69
N LYS A 876 44.65 -2.43 -21.05
CA LYS A 876 45.58 -1.38 -20.68
C LYS A 876 45.10 -0.01 -21.13
N THR A 877 44.69 0.12 -22.39
CA THR A 877 44.12 1.35 -22.94
C THR A 877 42.87 1.81 -22.19
N LEU A 878 41.98 0.89 -21.89
CA LEU A 878 40.77 1.17 -21.13
C LEU A 878 41.04 1.68 -19.70
N ILE A 879 42.03 1.08 -19.04
CA ILE A 879 42.44 1.48 -17.68
C ILE A 879 43.15 2.83 -17.67
N GLU A 880 44.09 3.05 -18.57
CA GLU A 880 44.98 4.23 -18.60
C GLU A 880 44.30 5.44 -19.26
N LYS A 881 43.61 5.24 -20.39
CA LYS A 881 42.94 6.34 -21.16
C LYS A 881 41.49 6.51 -20.81
N GLY A 882 40.86 5.56 -20.11
CA GLY A 882 39.47 5.62 -19.68
C GLY A 882 38.44 5.13 -20.70
N GLU A 883 38.84 4.90 -21.97
CA GLU A 883 37.99 4.32 -23.01
C GLU A 883 38.78 3.58 -24.08
N VAL A 884 38.09 2.61 -24.75
CA VAL A 884 38.67 1.80 -25.84
C VAL A 884 37.57 1.36 -26.84
N GLY A 885 37.92 1.22 -28.10
CA GLY A 885 36.99 0.90 -29.23
C GLY A 885 36.89 2.06 -30.21
N PRO A 886 35.90 2.10 -31.14
CA PRO A 886 34.71 1.25 -31.17
C PRO A 886 34.98 -0.21 -31.56
N PHE A 887 34.23 -1.15 -30.97
CA PHE A 887 34.21 -2.56 -31.33
C PHE A 887 32.89 -2.85 -32.03
N ASP A 888 32.96 -3.47 -33.22
CA ASP A 888 31.82 -3.80 -34.10
C ASP A 888 31.45 -5.30 -34.08
N ASP A 889 32.24 -6.09 -33.40
CA ASP A 889 32.15 -7.55 -33.29
C ASP A 889 31.52 -8.04 -31.94
N LEU A 890 30.94 -7.15 -31.17
CA LEU A 890 30.29 -7.51 -29.91
C LEU A 890 28.92 -8.16 -30.16
N ILE A 891 28.60 -9.22 -29.40
CA ILE A 891 27.32 -9.96 -29.49
C ILE A 891 26.51 -9.78 -28.22
N ALA A 892 25.26 -9.41 -28.36
CA ALA A 892 24.35 -9.21 -27.23
C ALA A 892 23.92 -10.54 -26.60
N LYS A 893 24.14 -10.73 -25.28
CA LYS A 893 23.88 -11.98 -24.56
C LYS A 893 22.42 -12.47 -24.60
N LYS A 894 21.44 -11.55 -24.67
CA LYS A 894 20.00 -11.89 -24.67
C LYS A 894 19.41 -12.16 -26.05
N THR A 895 19.89 -11.45 -27.07
CA THR A 895 19.29 -11.49 -28.42
C THR A 895 20.15 -12.18 -29.46
N GLY A 896 21.45 -12.43 -29.17
CA GLY A 896 22.39 -12.98 -30.10
C GLY A 896 22.82 -12.03 -31.25
N ASN A 897 22.31 -10.80 -31.29
CA ASN A 897 22.57 -9.84 -32.35
C ASN A 897 23.90 -9.13 -32.18
N PRO A 898 24.65 -8.86 -33.26
CA PRO A 898 25.86 -8.04 -33.21
C PRO A 898 25.55 -6.56 -32.92
N TYR A 899 26.45 -5.89 -32.21
CA TYR A 899 26.32 -4.45 -31.91
C TYR A 899 27.68 -3.78 -31.81
N THR A 900 27.73 -2.49 -32.12
CA THR A 900 28.96 -1.68 -32.04
C THR A 900 28.93 -0.82 -30.78
N ALA A 901 30.01 -0.87 -30.00
CA ALA A 901 30.12 -0.03 -28.79
C ALA A 901 31.57 0.37 -28.48
N ILE A 902 31.70 1.54 -27.83
CA ILE A 902 32.92 1.97 -27.16
C ILE A 902 32.78 1.55 -25.69
N LEU A 903 33.79 0.90 -25.14
CA LEU A 903 33.89 0.59 -23.72
C LEU A 903 34.55 1.76 -23.02
N TYR A 904 33.97 2.20 -21.89
CA TYR A 904 34.57 3.27 -21.07
C TYR A 904 34.52 2.97 -19.58
N MET A 905 35.48 3.56 -18.84
CA MET A 905 35.60 3.40 -17.39
C MET A 905 34.71 4.43 -16.68
N LYS A 906 33.74 3.97 -15.88
CA LYS A 906 32.89 4.83 -15.04
C LYS A 906 33.66 5.33 -13.81
N LYS A 907 33.19 6.42 -13.17
CA LYS A 907 33.78 6.97 -11.91
C LYS A 907 33.90 5.95 -10.78
N ASN A 908 33.04 4.91 -10.77
CA ASN A 908 33.08 3.80 -9.80
C ASN A 908 33.96 2.62 -10.24
N GLN A 909 34.82 2.80 -11.23
CA GLN A 909 35.76 1.82 -11.80
C GLN A 909 35.09 0.57 -12.45
N ARG A 910 33.83 0.68 -12.86
CA ARG A 910 33.13 -0.35 -13.67
C ARG A 910 33.06 0.05 -15.12
N ILE A 911 33.00 -0.94 -15.99
CA ILE A 911 32.84 -0.71 -17.43
C ILE A 911 31.44 -0.17 -17.76
N GLY A 912 31.42 0.81 -18.66
CA GLY A 912 30.21 1.30 -19.31
C GLY A 912 30.28 1.07 -20.81
N TYR A 913 29.17 1.12 -21.49
CA TYR A 913 29.00 0.96 -22.92
C TYR A 913 28.43 2.23 -23.53
N ARG A 914 29.07 2.76 -24.59
CA ARG A 914 28.52 3.85 -25.40
C ARG A 914 28.25 3.27 -26.78
N PHE A 915 26.99 3.09 -27.13
CA PHE A 915 26.59 2.54 -28.40
C PHE A 915 26.72 3.57 -29.51
N ALA A 916 27.23 3.18 -30.68
CA ALA A 916 27.20 4.03 -31.86
C ALA A 916 25.75 4.25 -32.30
N LYS A 917 25.37 5.50 -32.62
CA LYS A 917 24.06 5.76 -33.24
C LYS A 917 24.06 5.10 -34.64
N ARG A 918 23.12 4.22 -34.90
CA ARG A 918 22.79 3.73 -36.23
C ARG A 918 22.27 4.86 -37.08
#